data_862e5c9fa6977d2ffc7500679376f79a
#
_entry.id   862e5c9fa6977d2ffc7500679376f79a
#
_cell.length_a   1.000
_cell.length_b   1.000
_cell.length_c   1.000
_cell.angle_alpha   90.00
_cell.angle_beta   90.00
_cell.angle_gamma   90.00
#
_symmetry.space_group_name_H-M   'P 1'
#
loop_
_entity.id
_entity.type
_entity.pdbx_description
1 polymer ?
#
loop_
_entity_poly.entity_id
_entity_poly.type
_entity_poly.pdbx_seq_one_letter_code
_entity_poly.pdbx_strand_id
1 'polypeptide(L)'
;MARKKAPGKPTNKKPTPAKKKYPVRKDAALSTSAKLKQGDPTSEAELSALFEATQTTDDKQREAAPVKNAPSAELIRPRRRYGVWAALLLIILVAGGYIWLRARLSGSLVPDEGLLTVQGLTADVEIRRDSLGVPHIKAQNLNDMAFGAGFAMAADRDFQIEFLKRMAYGRLSEVLGKETVGVDMYMRSLSFAALTRQNFERLSPKMQGMLKAYAAGVNAKRRAYPKTQAEYLILSIATEEWQPQDSLALYQLFSFLLASNHIEELTFLKLAAKLGVEKAAWLFPVYADEPLPFEEAAHLKDLDWKKISANEPVLGAALHDAASRWQALIPSLPASNNWIVAPSRAKNGKSLLANDTHLQMSVPALWYMMNLECPEYRAAGVALPGTPVVALGTNGTIAWGATMVMADNQDIFLEQLREQGGRQQYLYKGEWLDASTSEEEIQVRWSSPRKFRKIRTRHGVLLNEALLNAFPDKHLALGLRSDYGLAYKTSVGASETTLEGIFTMASAKTMRDARSALDRVTGIYLNVVYADEKNIGWLATGRYPARKGVSGLFPRIGWTGENEWQGYYASAENPSVLNPKEGYWATANHRIWDDSSELWVSSSWYGADRADRAKELLAAGKQHTAEDMAKFQGDVVSHTARKTKELLFSGEFSAELKAAIDLLPPSEKSRAEEALSLLKNFDGSLNKDSAAAAVYENFVSAMAVLTFADELGGHGSPLWENFQGLNKRSYNAVQDHLLARADSPFWDNTQTPEKQESKAMIFASALAGSIEESEKQMGKARDKWAWGKIHEYYWQHQFTKKAGYLSFYLNRGPHAAGGDLHTLNQAGNLWGDSHNVWLIPAMRFIVDFSADEPAQLIVHMGVSGNAESPHYADMVPLFTEVRNHSLPLKANNAEKQYNRKFVLKPGGAAR
;
A
#
# COMPACT_ATOMS: atom_id res chain seq x y z
N MET A 1 0.05 50.87 37.54
CA MET A 1 -0.39 51.14 38.93
C MET A 1 -1.05 49.90 39.52
N ALA A 2 -0.60 49.55 40.71
CA ALA A 2 -1.17 48.66 41.73
C ALA A 2 -1.03 47.15 41.55
N ARG A 3 -0.01 46.66 42.24
CA ARG A 3 0.18 45.39 42.90
C ARG A 3 -0.98 45.00 43.84
N LYS A 4 -1.29 43.68 43.94
CA LYS A 4 -1.63 42.96 45.19
C LYS A 4 -1.55 41.46 44.89
N LYS A 5 -0.52 40.77 45.45
CA LYS A 5 -0.40 39.98 46.69
C LYS A 5 -1.20 38.64 46.67
N ALA A 6 -0.42 37.57 46.73
CA ALA A 6 -0.86 36.19 47.07
C ALA A 6 -1.16 36.05 48.58
N PRO A 7 -1.92 34.98 48.93
CA PRO A 7 -1.51 34.12 50.05
C PRO A 7 -1.69 32.62 49.67
N GLY A 8 -0.77 31.70 50.00
CA GLY A 8 -0.60 31.17 51.35
C GLY A 8 -0.95 29.69 51.30
N LYS A 9 0.04 28.77 51.29
CA LYS A 9 -0.15 27.29 51.44
C LYS A 9 -0.71 26.93 52.82
N PRO A 10 -1.41 25.79 52.92
CA PRO A 10 -1.20 24.96 54.09
C PRO A 10 -0.73 23.54 53.75
N THR A 11 0.19 23.09 54.55
CA THR A 11 0.71 21.75 54.75
C THR A 11 -0.37 20.81 55.29
N ASN A 12 -0.46 19.57 54.75
CA ASN A 12 -0.95 18.47 55.57
C ASN A 12 -0.36 17.11 55.18
N LYS A 13 -0.16 16.36 56.22
CA LYS A 13 0.57 15.14 56.45
C LYS A 13 -0.08 13.93 55.78
N LYS A 14 0.76 12.99 55.31
CA LYS A 14 0.40 11.60 54.97
C LYS A 14 -0.09 10.79 56.17
N PRO A 15 -0.94 9.79 56.00
CA PRO A 15 -0.87 8.56 56.76
C PRO A 15 -0.54 7.35 55.90
N THR A 16 0.27 6.45 56.44
CA THR A 16 0.75 5.16 55.97
C THR A 16 -0.37 4.14 56.05
N PRO A 17 -0.55 3.21 55.08
CA PRO A 17 -1.47 2.10 55.25
C PRO A 17 -0.79 0.84 55.76
N ALA A 18 -1.53 0.13 56.63
CA ALA A 18 -1.17 -1.07 57.33
C ALA A 18 -1.23 -2.30 56.41
N LYS A 19 -0.27 -3.21 56.62
CA LYS A 19 -0.22 -4.56 56.04
C LYS A 19 -1.34 -5.46 56.59
N LYS A 20 -2.15 -6.06 55.73
CA LYS A 20 -2.96 -7.23 56.03
C LYS A 20 -2.42 -8.44 55.29
N LYS A 21 -2.01 -9.45 56.08
CA LYS A 21 -1.67 -10.81 55.66
C LYS A 21 -2.95 -11.61 55.41
N TYR A 22 -3.02 -12.39 54.34
CA TYR A 22 -3.94 -13.52 54.22
C TYR A 22 -3.16 -14.81 53.90
N PRO A 23 -3.67 -15.95 54.34
CA PRO A 23 -2.88 -17.19 54.46
C PRO A 23 -2.92 -18.08 53.22
N VAL A 24 -1.81 -18.82 53.10
CA VAL A 24 -1.57 -19.90 52.16
C VAL A 24 -2.48 -21.10 52.49
N ARG A 25 -3.14 -21.69 51.49
CA ARG A 25 -3.63 -23.05 51.53
C ARG A 25 -2.98 -23.84 50.39
N LYS A 26 -2.31 -24.89 50.79
CA LYS A 26 -1.79 -25.95 49.93
C LYS A 26 -2.87 -27.03 49.71
N ASP A 27 -2.63 -27.79 48.66
CA ASP A 27 -3.03 -29.16 48.36
C ASP A 27 -4.33 -29.38 47.60
N ALA A 28 -4.19 -29.82 46.32
CA ALA A 28 -4.41 -31.24 46.02
C ALA A 28 -4.19 -31.51 44.51
N ALA A 29 -3.28 -32.40 44.24
CA ALA A 29 -3.07 -33.04 42.94
C ALA A 29 -4.22 -34.02 42.65
N LEU A 30 -4.76 -34.02 41.43
CA LEU A 30 -5.45 -35.17 40.88
C LEU A 30 -5.14 -35.30 39.38
N SER A 31 -4.45 -36.34 39.07
CA SER A 31 -4.14 -36.91 37.78
C SER A 31 -5.43 -37.39 37.08
N THR A 32 -5.62 -37.03 35.82
CA THR A 32 -6.36 -37.87 34.88
C THR A 32 -5.80 -37.67 33.48
N SER A 33 -5.10 -38.71 33.06
CA SER A 33 -4.66 -38.94 31.70
C SER A 33 -5.85 -39.25 30.80
N ALA A 34 -6.11 -38.42 29.77
CA ALA A 34 -6.96 -38.83 28.66
C ALA A 34 -6.11 -38.80 27.41
N LYS A 35 -5.87 -39.98 26.84
CA LYS A 35 -5.25 -40.23 25.56
C LYS A 35 -6.10 -39.60 24.46
N LEU A 36 -5.60 -38.61 23.72
CA LEU A 36 -6.12 -38.25 22.42
C LEU A 36 -5.14 -38.76 21.35
N LYS A 37 -5.70 -39.59 20.49
CA LYS A 37 -5.05 -40.19 19.34
C LYS A 37 -4.46 -39.15 18.41
N GLN A 38 -3.19 -39.29 18.11
CA GLN A 38 -2.52 -38.66 16.98
C GLN A 38 -3.16 -39.14 15.67
N GLY A 39 -3.58 -38.19 14.82
CA GLY A 39 -3.88 -38.44 13.42
C GLY A 39 -2.62 -38.23 12.60
N ASP A 40 -2.34 -39.17 11.74
CA ASP A 40 -1.18 -39.31 10.87
C ASP A 40 -0.90 -38.13 9.95
N PRO A 41 0.36 -37.75 9.73
CA PRO A 41 0.79 -36.96 8.59
C PRO A 41 1.30 -37.88 7.48
N THR A 42 0.44 -38.25 6.56
CA THR A 42 0.82 -38.94 5.33
C THR A 42 0.77 -38.00 4.15
N SER A 43 1.90 -37.52 3.68
CA SER A 43 2.08 -37.09 2.28
C SER A 43 3.53 -36.89 1.81
N GLU A 44 4.54 -36.87 2.68
CA GLU A 44 5.94 -36.73 2.22
C GLU A 44 6.77 -38.01 2.25
N ALA A 45 6.34 -39.02 2.98
CA ALA A 45 7.07 -40.29 3.08
C ALA A 45 6.79 -41.23 1.90
N GLU A 46 5.64 -41.14 1.23
CA GLU A 46 5.30 -42.03 0.09
C GLU A 46 5.96 -41.61 -1.24
N LEU A 47 6.37 -40.33 -1.38
CA LEU A 47 7.10 -39.89 -2.57
C LEU A 47 8.60 -40.19 -2.52
N SER A 48 9.17 -40.39 -1.34
CA SER A 48 10.57 -40.76 -1.19
C SER A 48 10.81 -42.27 -1.38
N ALA A 49 9.84 -43.11 -1.06
CA ALA A 49 9.95 -44.56 -1.24
C ALA A 49 9.82 -45.05 -2.69
N LEU A 50 9.27 -44.20 -3.57
CA LEU A 50 9.18 -44.50 -5.02
C LEU A 50 10.44 -44.16 -5.82
N PHE A 51 11.36 -43.36 -5.24
CA PHE A 51 12.63 -42.99 -5.89
C PHE A 51 13.80 -43.88 -5.52
N GLU A 52 13.73 -44.63 -4.40
CA GLU A 52 14.82 -45.55 -3.96
C GLU A 52 14.69 -46.98 -4.48
N ALA A 53 13.60 -47.34 -5.14
CA ALA A 53 13.37 -48.72 -5.63
C ALA A 53 13.94 -48.98 -7.04
N THR A 54 14.71 -48.06 -7.64
CA THR A 54 15.25 -48.23 -9.00
C THR A 54 16.79 -48.31 -9.10
N GLN A 55 17.50 -48.41 -8.01
CA GLN A 55 18.94 -48.71 -8.06
C GLN A 55 19.28 -49.76 -6.98
N THR A 56 19.37 -51.00 -7.34
CA THR A 56 20.32 -52.05 -6.93
C THR A 56 19.78 -53.40 -7.33
N THR A 57 20.35 -53.97 -8.34
CA THR A 57 20.67 -55.43 -8.36
C THR A 57 21.67 -55.66 -9.49
N ASP A 58 22.88 -55.80 -9.06
CA ASP A 58 23.91 -56.52 -9.84
C ASP A 58 24.38 -57.75 -9.05
N ASP A 59 24.63 -58.80 -9.83
CA ASP A 59 25.39 -60.04 -9.51
C ASP A 59 24.94 -61.00 -8.41
N LYS A 60 24.43 -62.15 -8.86
CA LYS A 60 25.06 -63.43 -8.50
C LYS A 60 24.68 -64.53 -9.47
N GLN A 61 25.74 -65.12 -10.03
CA GLN A 61 25.77 -66.34 -10.83
C GLN A 61 25.13 -67.53 -10.10
N ARG A 62 24.39 -68.37 -10.86
CA ARG A 62 24.40 -69.82 -10.70
C ARG A 62 23.93 -70.54 -11.98
N GLU A 63 24.69 -71.57 -12.25
CA GLU A 63 24.83 -72.58 -13.27
C GLU A 63 23.59 -73.14 -13.94
N ALA A 64 23.83 -73.58 -15.19
CA ALA A 64 22.91 -74.16 -16.15
C ALA A 64 22.58 -75.64 -15.89
N ALA A 65 21.38 -76.04 -16.30
CA ALA A 65 21.12 -77.40 -16.84
C ALA A 65 20.06 -77.32 -17.96
N PRO A 66 20.12 -78.16 -18.98
CA PRO A 66 19.47 -77.94 -20.27
C PRO A 66 18.12 -78.65 -20.40
N VAL A 67 17.10 -78.06 -21.03
CA VAL A 67 15.87 -78.69 -21.51
C VAL A 67 15.37 -78.10 -22.82
N LYS A 68 15.49 -78.93 -23.81
CA LYS A 68 14.70 -79.14 -25.05
C LYS A 68 13.85 -78.07 -25.70
N ASN A 69 14.10 -77.92 -26.99
CA ASN A 69 13.42 -77.14 -28.04
C ASN A 69 11.91 -77.36 -28.12
N ALA A 70 11.19 -76.19 -28.16
CA ALA A 70 9.90 -76.06 -28.86
C ALA A 70 9.88 -74.71 -29.59
N PRO A 71 9.26 -74.61 -30.76
CA PRO A 71 9.41 -73.47 -31.65
C PRO A 71 8.68 -72.24 -31.10
N SER A 72 9.40 -71.15 -30.96
CA SER A 72 8.89 -69.86 -30.56
C SER A 72 8.16 -69.21 -31.75
N ALA A 73 6.84 -69.08 -31.65
CA ALA A 73 6.12 -68.10 -32.46
C ALA A 73 6.53 -66.67 -32.05
N GLU A 74 7.19 -65.97 -32.94
CA GLU A 74 7.48 -64.55 -32.80
C GLU A 74 6.17 -63.78 -32.80
N LEU A 75 5.69 -63.39 -31.59
CA LEU A 75 4.69 -62.37 -31.42
C LEU A 75 5.37 -61.00 -31.64
N ILE A 76 5.28 -60.51 -32.85
CA ILE A 76 5.63 -59.12 -33.19
C ILE A 76 4.78 -58.19 -32.30
N ARG A 77 5.39 -57.54 -31.31
CA ARG A 77 4.75 -56.59 -30.43
C ARG A 77 4.51 -55.29 -31.20
N PRO A 78 3.29 -54.87 -31.53
CA PRO A 78 3.00 -53.61 -32.20
C PRO A 78 3.00 -52.39 -31.24
N ARG A 79 3.32 -52.60 -29.91
CA ARG A 79 3.15 -51.59 -28.89
C ARG A 79 4.06 -50.36 -28.99
N ARG A 80 5.22 -50.39 -29.60
CA ARG A 80 6.12 -49.23 -29.73
C ARG A 80 5.63 -48.16 -30.71
N ARG A 81 4.95 -48.51 -31.78
CA ARG A 81 4.46 -47.57 -32.80
C ARG A 81 3.31 -46.71 -32.30
N TYR A 82 2.36 -47.25 -31.50
CA TYR A 82 1.25 -46.47 -30.95
C TYR A 82 1.71 -45.45 -29.95
N GLY A 83 2.73 -45.73 -29.13
CA GLY A 83 3.32 -44.77 -28.20
C GLY A 83 3.97 -43.55 -28.88
N VAL A 84 4.66 -43.77 -30.01
CA VAL A 84 5.24 -42.70 -30.82
C VAL A 84 4.14 -41.83 -31.44
N TRP A 85 3.10 -42.46 -32.03
CA TRP A 85 1.97 -41.70 -32.59
C TRP A 85 1.16 -40.95 -31.54
N ALA A 86 0.97 -41.53 -30.36
CA ALA A 86 0.34 -40.85 -29.22
C ALA A 86 1.17 -39.66 -28.74
N ALA A 87 2.50 -39.79 -28.65
CA ALA A 87 3.40 -38.68 -28.29
C ALA A 87 3.39 -37.59 -29.38
N LEU A 88 3.42 -37.96 -30.67
CA LEU A 88 3.32 -36.99 -31.77
C LEU A 88 1.97 -36.27 -31.78
N LEU A 89 0.87 -36.98 -31.55
CA LEU A 89 -0.46 -36.36 -31.41
C LEU A 89 -0.51 -35.38 -30.23
N LEU A 90 0.05 -35.77 -29.09
CA LEU A 90 0.14 -34.89 -27.90
C LEU A 90 0.96 -33.62 -28.20
N ILE A 91 2.10 -33.79 -28.89
CA ILE A 91 2.94 -32.64 -29.30
C ILE A 91 2.16 -31.72 -30.26
N ILE A 92 1.44 -32.28 -31.23
CA ILE A 92 0.61 -31.52 -32.17
C ILE A 92 -0.52 -30.77 -31.42
N LEU A 93 -1.18 -31.43 -30.46
CA LEU A 93 -2.23 -30.82 -29.66
C LEU A 93 -1.68 -29.69 -28.75
N VAL A 94 -0.54 -29.92 -28.13
CA VAL A 94 0.13 -28.90 -27.31
C VAL A 94 0.60 -27.73 -28.17
N ALA A 95 1.25 -27.99 -29.32
CA ALA A 95 1.67 -26.96 -30.25
C ALA A 95 0.48 -26.19 -30.84
N GLY A 96 -0.57 -26.89 -31.24
CA GLY A 96 -1.82 -26.29 -31.73
C GLY A 96 -2.49 -25.42 -30.66
N GLY A 97 -2.58 -25.93 -29.43
CA GLY A 97 -3.08 -25.19 -28.27
C GLY A 97 -2.26 -23.94 -27.96
N TYR A 98 -0.93 -24.05 -28.01
CA TYR A 98 -0.02 -22.94 -27.84
C TYR A 98 -0.19 -21.87 -28.94
N ILE A 99 -0.23 -22.28 -30.23
CA ILE A 99 -0.44 -21.36 -31.35
C ILE A 99 -1.81 -20.69 -31.25
N TRP A 100 -2.85 -21.42 -30.89
CA TRP A 100 -4.19 -20.87 -30.68
C TRP A 100 -4.18 -19.84 -29.56
N LEU A 101 -3.57 -20.20 -28.41
CA LEU A 101 -3.47 -19.31 -27.26
C LEU A 101 -2.70 -18.03 -27.61
N ARG A 102 -1.55 -18.15 -28.25
CA ARG A 102 -0.75 -17.00 -28.74
C ARG A 102 -1.55 -16.11 -29.68
N ALA A 103 -2.22 -16.68 -30.68
CA ALA A 103 -3.07 -15.93 -31.60
C ALA A 103 -4.29 -15.27 -30.90
N ARG A 104 -4.78 -15.88 -29.84
CA ARG A 104 -5.87 -15.35 -29.04
C ARG A 104 -5.39 -14.15 -28.20
N LEU A 105 -4.25 -14.28 -27.55
CA LEU A 105 -3.67 -13.26 -26.68
C LEU A 105 -3.11 -12.08 -27.49
N SER A 106 -2.30 -12.32 -28.51
CA SER A 106 -1.75 -11.25 -29.37
C SER A 106 -2.83 -10.45 -30.09
N GLY A 107 -3.97 -11.09 -30.42
CA GLY A 107 -5.12 -10.39 -30.99
C GLY A 107 -5.87 -9.49 -29.98
N SER A 108 -5.45 -9.41 -28.72
CA SER A 108 -5.98 -8.46 -27.73
C SER A 108 -5.34 -7.05 -27.83
N LEU A 109 -4.23 -6.95 -28.59
CA LEU A 109 -3.57 -5.66 -28.83
C LEU A 109 -4.35 -4.81 -29.81
N VAL A 110 -4.43 -3.51 -29.53
CA VAL A 110 -4.89 -2.51 -30.49
C VAL A 110 -3.68 -2.04 -31.30
N PRO A 111 -3.76 -1.97 -32.64
CA PRO A 111 -2.65 -1.45 -33.45
C PRO A 111 -2.30 -0.01 -33.12
N ASP A 112 -1.03 0.36 -33.24
CA ASP A 112 -0.57 1.75 -33.05
C ASP A 112 -0.88 2.64 -34.25
N GLU A 113 -1.20 2.05 -35.39
CA GLU A 113 -1.54 2.73 -36.65
C GLU A 113 -2.87 2.23 -37.18
N GLY A 114 -3.62 3.14 -37.76
CA GLY A 114 -4.87 2.78 -38.44
C GLY A 114 -5.95 3.84 -38.35
N LEU A 115 -7.12 3.44 -38.82
CA LEU A 115 -8.32 4.27 -38.83
C LEU A 115 -9.50 3.41 -38.38
N LEU A 116 -10.26 3.93 -37.43
CA LEU A 116 -11.47 3.28 -36.93
C LEU A 116 -12.62 4.30 -36.89
N THR A 117 -13.72 3.92 -37.53
CA THR A 117 -14.96 4.72 -37.46
C THR A 117 -15.76 4.28 -36.24
N VAL A 118 -16.09 5.24 -35.36
CA VAL A 118 -16.80 5.01 -34.11
C VAL A 118 -17.97 6.00 -33.93
N GLN A 119 -19.01 5.57 -33.25
CA GLN A 119 -20.11 6.45 -32.86
C GLN A 119 -19.75 7.23 -31.58
N GLY A 120 -20.29 8.45 -31.46
CA GLY A 120 -20.14 9.29 -30.26
C GLY A 120 -19.07 10.37 -30.37
N LEU A 121 -18.30 10.42 -31.46
CA LEU A 121 -17.39 11.52 -31.76
C LEU A 121 -18.07 12.58 -32.61
N THR A 122 -17.63 13.84 -32.45
CA THR A 122 -18.03 14.98 -33.31
C THR A 122 -16.93 15.34 -34.31
N ALA A 123 -15.68 15.06 -34.02
CA ALA A 123 -14.53 15.28 -34.89
C ALA A 123 -13.50 14.17 -34.74
N ASP A 124 -12.51 14.15 -35.65
CA ASP A 124 -11.42 13.16 -35.61
C ASP A 124 -10.61 13.29 -34.31
N VAL A 125 -10.21 12.15 -33.74
CA VAL A 125 -9.29 12.08 -32.60
C VAL A 125 -8.04 11.33 -33.03
N GLU A 126 -6.87 11.96 -32.88
CA GLU A 126 -5.58 11.32 -33.10
C GLU A 126 -4.99 10.78 -31.80
N ILE A 127 -4.57 9.52 -31.83
CA ILE A 127 -3.81 8.87 -30.74
C ILE A 127 -2.46 8.49 -31.33
N ARG A 128 -1.40 9.12 -30.85
CA ARG A 128 -0.02 8.78 -31.20
C ARG A 128 0.64 8.12 -30.02
N ARG A 129 1.54 7.18 -30.25
CA ARG A 129 2.31 6.55 -29.18
C ARG A 129 3.78 6.87 -29.33
N ASP A 130 4.43 7.19 -28.22
CA ASP A 130 5.88 7.37 -28.21
C ASP A 130 6.64 6.04 -28.15
N SER A 131 7.96 6.09 -27.99
CA SER A 131 8.82 4.91 -27.94
C SER A 131 8.57 3.98 -26.75
N LEU A 132 7.92 4.45 -25.69
CA LEU A 132 7.51 3.69 -24.52
C LEU A 132 5.98 3.44 -24.49
N GLY A 133 5.32 3.65 -25.61
CA GLY A 133 3.89 3.37 -25.78
C GLY A 133 2.97 4.40 -25.12
N VAL A 134 3.48 5.50 -24.56
CA VAL A 134 2.65 6.54 -23.92
C VAL A 134 1.74 7.18 -24.95
N PRO A 135 0.41 7.22 -24.74
CA PRO A 135 -0.52 7.81 -25.68
C PRO A 135 -0.53 9.35 -25.59
N HIS A 136 -0.40 9.99 -26.74
CA HIS A 136 -0.58 11.40 -26.96
C HIS A 136 -1.90 11.60 -27.73
N ILE A 137 -2.91 12.14 -27.07
CA ILE A 137 -4.29 12.24 -27.55
C ILE A 137 -4.58 13.68 -27.94
N LYS A 138 -4.89 13.90 -29.21
CA LYS A 138 -5.25 15.21 -29.76
C LYS A 138 -6.66 15.18 -30.32
N ALA A 139 -7.49 16.14 -29.92
CA ALA A 139 -8.88 16.27 -30.33
C ALA A 139 -9.26 17.75 -30.56
N GLN A 140 -10.45 18.00 -31.15
CA GLN A 140 -10.94 19.33 -31.41
C GLN A 140 -11.78 19.92 -30.28
N ASN A 141 -12.20 19.10 -29.32
CA ASN A 141 -12.98 19.51 -28.14
C ASN A 141 -12.75 18.53 -26.99
N LEU A 142 -13.24 18.91 -25.83
CA LEU A 142 -13.02 18.21 -24.58
C LEU A 142 -13.68 16.82 -24.53
N ASN A 143 -14.89 16.68 -25.10
CA ASN A 143 -15.59 15.39 -25.09
C ASN A 143 -14.89 14.38 -26.01
N ASP A 144 -14.49 14.81 -27.22
CA ASP A 144 -13.75 13.94 -28.14
C ASP A 144 -12.37 13.55 -27.57
N MET A 145 -11.70 14.47 -26.85
CA MET A 145 -10.48 14.16 -26.11
C MET A 145 -10.70 13.11 -25.03
N ALA A 146 -11.76 13.25 -24.23
CA ALA A 146 -12.10 12.29 -23.19
C ALA A 146 -12.48 10.92 -23.78
N PHE A 147 -13.16 10.89 -24.92
CA PHE A 147 -13.43 9.66 -25.67
C PHE A 147 -12.12 8.96 -26.08
N GLY A 148 -11.17 9.72 -26.66
CA GLY A 148 -9.85 9.21 -27.03
C GLY A 148 -9.09 8.65 -25.83
N ALA A 149 -9.15 9.34 -24.68
CA ALA A 149 -8.54 8.86 -23.43
C ALA A 149 -9.17 7.54 -22.95
N GLY A 150 -10.49 7.40 -23.02
CA GLY A 150 -11.19 6.17 -22.67
C GLY A 150 -10.81 5.00 -23.59
N PHE A 151 -10.74 5.27 -24.90
CA PHE A 151 -10.32 4.26 -25.87
C PHE A 151 -8.87 3.80 -25.65
N ALA A 152 -7.92 4.72 -25.47
CA ALA A 152 -6.52 4.41 -25.23
C ALA A 152 -6.31 3.66 -23.90
N MET A 153 -6.97 4.10 -22.83
CA MET A 153 -6.84 3.44 -21.54
C MET A 153 -7.43 2.02 -21.56
N ALA A 154 -8.56 1.81 -22.23
CA ALA A 154 -9.10 0.46 -22.42
C ALA A 154 -8.22 -0.41 -23.31
N ALA A 155 -7.50 0.16 -24.30
CA ALA A 155 -6.54 -0.59 -25.09
C ALA A 155 -5.40 -1.17 -24.24
N ASP A 156 -4.93 -0.39 -23.25
CA ASP A 156 -3.77 -0.74 -22.43
C ASP A 156 -4.12 -1.42 -21.11
N ARG A 157 -5.21 -1.02 -20.45
CA ARG A 157 -5.49 -1.30 -19.04
C ARG A 157 -6.88 -1.90 -18.78
N ASP A 158 -7.51 -2.52 -19.80
CA ASP A 158 -8.90 -2.96 -19.74
C ASP A 158 -9.23 -3.84 -18.53
N PHE A 159 -8.38 -4.85 -18.25
CA PHE A 159 -8.57 -5.70 -17.08
C PHE A 159 -8.41 -4.93 -15.77
N GLN A 160 -7.40 -4.05 -15.68
CA GLN A 160 -7.17 -3.27 -14.46
C GLN A 160 -8.37 -2.39 -14.12
N ILE A 161 -8.94 -1.66 -15.08
CA ILE A 161 -10.09 -0.80 -14.83
C ILE A 161 -11.36 -1.62 -14.51
N GLU A 162 -11.56 -2.76 -15.14
CA GLU A 162 -12.67 -3.68 -14.84
C GLU A 162 -12.55 -4.24 -13.42
N PHE A 163 -11.34 -4.65 -13.01
CA PHE A 163 -11.09 -5.20 -11.70
C PHE A 163 -11.30 -4.16 -10.58
N LEU A 164 -10.74 -2.96 -10.76
CA LEU A 164 -10.92 -1.84 -9.82
C LEU A 164 -12.39 -1.42 -9.70
N LYS A 165 -13.15 -1.41 -10.82
CA LYS A 165 -14.58 -1.16 -10.82
C LYS A 165 -15.32 -2.18 -9.95
N ARG A 166 -15.07 -3.49 -10.16
CA ARG A 166 -15.69 -4.55 -9.35
C ARG A 166 -15.36 -4.41 -7.87
N MET A 167 -14.13 -4.05 -7.57
CA MET A 167 -13.71 -3.77 -6.20
C MET A 167 -14.47 -2.60 -5.58
N ALA A 168 -14.52 -1.45 -6.27
CA ALA A 168 -15.22 -0.26 -5.78
C ALA A 168 -16.71 -0.53 -5.45
N TYR A 169 -17.33 -1.42 -6.22
CA TYR A 169 -18.74 -1.80 -6.02
C TYR A 169 -18.93 -3.02 -5.10
N GLY A 170 -17.87 -3.61 -4.55
CA GLY A 170 -17.98 -4.83 -3.74
C GLY A 170 -18.54 -6.01 -4.53
N ARG A 171 -17.92 -6.32 -5.69
CA ARG A 171 -18.36 -7.34 -6.65
C ARG A 171 -17.21 -8.29 -7.06
N LEU A 172 -16.16 -8.40 -6.25
CA LEU A 172 -15.04 -9.31 -6.53
C LEU A 172 -15.44 -10.78 -6.40
N SER A 173 -16.38 -11.11 -5.51
CA SER A 173 -16.87 -12.48 -5.30
C SER A 173 -17.54 -13.08 -6.52
N GLU A 174 -18.08 -12.24 -7.41
CA GLU A 174 -18.65 -12.69 -8.69
C GLU A 174 -17.60 -13.35 -9.60
N VAL A 175 -16.33 -13.03 -9.41
CA VAL A 175 -15.21 -13.50 -10.25
C VAL A 175 -14.19 -14.33 -9.51
N LEU A 176 -13.95 -14.07 -8.21
CA LEU A 176 -12.95 -14.74 -7.38
C LEU A 176 -13.54 -15.75 -6.38
N GLY A 177 -14.88 -15.78 -6.22
CA GLY A 177 -15.56 -16.72 -5.35
C GLY A 177 -15.52 -16.34 -3.87
N LYS A 178 -15.60 -17.34 -3.00
CA LYS A 178 -15.81 -17.19 -1.55
C LYS A 178 -14.72 -16.35 -0.85
N GLU A 179 -13.52 -16.36 -1.34
CA GLU A 179 -12.35 -15.74 -0.69
C GLU A 179 -12.45 -14.20 -0.63
N THR A 180 -13.28 -13.59 -1.47
CA THR A 180 -13.45 -12.12 -1.51
C THR A 180 -14.77 -11.63 -0.95
N VAL A 181 -15.60 -12.52 -0.37
CA VAL A 181 -16.90 -12.15 0.20
C VAL A 181 -16.77 -11.09 1.29
N GLY A 182 -15.80 -11.25 2.21
CA GLY A 182 -15.54 -10.25 3.27
C GLY A 182 -15.14 -8.89 2.71
N VAL A 183 -14.33 -8.88 1.65
CA VAL A 183 -13.95 -7.65 0.93
C VAL A 183 -15.20 -6.98 0.35
N ASP A 184 -16.05 -7.74 -0.31
CA ASP A 184 -17.26 -7.20 -0.93
C ASP A 184 -18.25 -6.68 0.12
N MET A 185 -18.44 -7.40 1.24
CA MET A 185 -19.26 -6.92 2.36
C MET A 185 -18.75 -5.59 2.91
N TYR A 186 -17.44 -5.49 3.09
CA TYR A 186 -16.81 -4.28 3.57
C TYR A 186 -17.04 -3.11 2.61
N MET A 187 -16.73 -3.28 1.30
CA MET A 187 -16.92 -2.24 0.28
C MET A 187 -18.38 -1.80 0.16
N ARG A 188 -19.32 -2.73 0.22
CA ARG A 188 -20.75 -2.40 0.22
C ARG A 188 -21.20 -1.67 1.48
N SER A 189 -20.60 -2.00 2.63
CA SER A 189 -20.84 -1.26 3.87
C SER A 189 -20.48 0.22 3.71
N LEU A 190 -19.41 0.57 2.98
CA LEU A 190 -19.03 1.95 2.68
C LEU A 190 -20.00 2.68 1.74
N SER A 191 -20.89 1.96 1.06
CA SER A 191 -21.98 2.53 0.22
C SER A 191 -21.50 3.33 -0.99
N PHE A 192 -20.32 3.05 -1.53
CA PHE A 192 -19.77 3.82 -2.66
C PHE A 192 -20.70 3.89 -3.86
N ALA A 193 -21.43 2.83 -4.18
CA ALA A 193 -22.37 2.83 -5.28
C ALA A 193 -23.48 3.90 -5.14
N ALA A 194 -23.99 4.11 -3.93
CA ALA A 194 -25.01 5.14 -3.68
C ALA A 194 -24.41 6.55 -3.73
N LEU A 195 -23.25 6.74 -3.08
CA LEU A 195 -22.51 8.00 -3.10
C LEU A 195 -22.12 8.41 -4.53
N THR A 196 -21.67 7.46 -5.33
CA THR A 196 -21.26 7.71 -6.74
C THR A 196 -22.42 8.23 -7.59
N ARG A 197 -23.62 7.63 -7.47
CA ARG A 197 -24.81 8.12 -8.19
C ARG A 197 -25.16 9.55 -7.77
N GLN A 198 -25.22 9.80 -6.47
CA GLN A 198 -25.53 11.12 -5.92
C GLN A 198 -24.52 12.17 -6.35
N ASN A 199 -23.23 11.83 -6.34
CA ASN A 199 -22.16 12.73 -6.67
C ASN A 199 -22.11 13.03 -8.18
N PHE A 200 -22.41 12.05 -9.04
CA PHE A 200 -22.49 12.26 -10.49
C PHE A 200 -23.55 13.33 -10.85
N GLU A 201 -24.71 13.30 -10.18
CA GLU A 201 -25.77 14.29 -10.42
C GLU A 201 -25.36 15.72 -10.00
N ARG A 202 -24.42 15.87 -9.08
CA ARG A 202 -23.91 17.14 -8.59
C ARG A 202 -22.78 17.74 -9.42
N LEU A 203 -22.17 16.93 -10.29
CA LEU A 203 -21.09 17.42 -11.18
C LEU A 203 -21.65 18.45 -12.17
N SER A 204 -20.78 19.37 -12.59
CA SER A 204 -21.09 20.28 -13.68
C SER A 204 -21.45 19.55 -14.97
N PRO A 205 -22.32 20.12 -15.83
CA PRO A 205 -22.66 19.53 -17.14
C PRO A 205 -21.40 19.22 -17.98
N LYS A 206 -20.37 20.05 -17.88
CA LYS A 206 -19.08 19.85 -18.56
C LYS A 206 -18.41 18.56 -18.09
N MET A 207 -18.30 18.34 -16.80
CA MET A 207 -17.69 17.13 -16.23
C MET A 207 -18.52 15.87 -16.51
N GLN A 208 -19.86 15.96 -16.40
CA GLN A 208 -20.73 14.86 -16.78
C GLN A 208 -20.57 14.48 -18.27
N GLY A 209 -20.44 15.49 -19.15
CA GLY A 209 -20.17 15.29 -20.57
C GLY A 209 -18.86 14.53 -20.82
N MET A 210 -17.79 14.95 -20.17
CA MET A 210 -16.49 14.27 -20.24
C MET A 210 -16.55 12.80 -19.77
N LEU A 211 -17.21 12.54 -18.65
CA LEU A 211 -17.32 11.15 -18.12
C LEU A 211 -18.18 10.27 -19.04
N LYS A 212 -19.25 10.82 -19.65
CA LYS A 212 -20.05 10.12 -20.67
C LYS A 212 -19.22 9.80 -21.92
N ALA A 213 -18.44 10.75 -22.40
CA ALA A 213 -17.58 10.57 -23.56
C ALA A 213 -16.45 9.57 -23.29
N TYR A 214 -15.83 9.64 -22.11
CA TYR A 214 -14.83 8.65 -21.68
C TYR A 214 -15.41 7.23 -21.65
N ALA A 215 -16.58 7.05 -21.05
CA ALA A 215 -17.27 5.76 -21.03
C ALA A 215 -17.58 5.25 -22.44
N ALA A 216 -18.02 6.13 -23.34
CA ALA A 216 -18.24 5.78 -24.73
C ALA A 216 -16.95 5.32 -25.43
N GLY A 217 -15.81 5.96 -25.15
CA GLY A 217 -14.49 5.57 -25.67
C GLY A 217 -14.04 4.18 -25.18
N VAL A 218 -14.15 3.89 -23.89
CA VAL A 218 -13.90 2.55 -23.31
C VAL A 218 -14.75 1.49 -24.03
N ASN A 219 -16.04 1.76 -24.16
CA ASN A 219 -16.98 0.83 -24.77
C ASN A 219 -16.75 0.69 -26.30
N ALA A 220 -16.32 1.74 -26.98
CA ALA A 220 -15.96 1.69 -28.41
C ALA A 220 -14.77 0.75 -28.63
N LYS A 221 -13.72 0.83 -27.78
CA LYS A 221 -12.59 -0.14 -27.84
C LYS A 221 -13.07 -1.55 -27.60
N ARG A 222 -13.88 -1.81 -26.57
CA ARG A 222 -14.40 -3.16 -26.25
C ARG A 222 -15.19 -3.76 -27.39
N ARG A 223 -15.99 -2.95 -28.10
CA ARG A 223 -16.74 -3.39 -29.29
C ARG A 223 -15.85 -3.66 -30.51
N ALA A 224 -14.92 -2.75 -30.78
CA ALA A 224 -14.05 -2.87 -31.96
C ALA A 224 -13.00 -3.96 -31.82
N TYR A 225 -12.49 -4.17 -30.61
CA TYR A 225 -11.44 -5.15 -30.28
C TYR A 225 -11.92 -6.06 -29.15
N PRO A 226 -12.80 -7.05 -29.44
CA PRO A 226 -13.45 -7.89 -28.43
C PRO A 226 -12.53 -8.95 -27.82
N LYS A 227 -11.35 -9.19 -28.37
CA LYS A 227 -10.35 -10.06 -27.74
C LYS A 227 -9.77 -9.37 -26.54
N THR A 228 -9.67 -10.09 -25.44
CA THR A 228 -9.32 -9.56 -24.11
C THR A 228 -7.96 -10.04 -23.64
N GLN A 229 -7.41 -9.36 -22.65
CA GLN A 229 -6.16 -9.69 -21.96
C GLN A 229 -6.22 -11.09 -21.31
N ALA A 230 -5.05 -11.63 -20.96
CA ALA A 230 -4.91 -12.98 -20.40
C ALA A 230 -5.73 -13.21 -19.13
N GLU A 231 -5.85 -12.20 -18.28
CA GLU A 231 -6.56 -12.27 -17.01
C GLU A 231 -8.05 -12.57 -17.17
N TYR A 232 -8.68 -12.06 -18.23
CA TYR A 232 -10.06 -12.40 -18.57
C TYR A 232 -10.22 -13.89 -18.92
N LEU A 233 -9.24 -14.47 -19.61
CA LEU A 233 -9.22 -15.90 -19.93
C LEU A 233 -8.98 -16.74 -18.67
N ILE A 234 -8.01 -16.35 -17.84
CA ILE A 234 -7.69 -17.03 -16.58
C ILE A 234 -8.92 -17.05 -15.66
N LEU A 235 -9.61 -15.94 -15.55
CA LEU A 235 -10.81 -15.85 -14.73
C LEU A 235 -12.08 -16.34 -15.46
N SER A 236 -12.02 -16.58 -16.77
CA SER A 236 -13.19 -16.92 -17.61
C SER A 236 -14.36 -15.96 -17.38
N ILE A 237 -14.10 -14.66 -17.50
CA ILE A 237 -15.08 -13.58 -17.37
C ILE A 237 -15.13 -12.74 -18.64
N ALA A 238 -16.27 -12.06 -18.83
CA ALA A 238 -16.45 -11.09 -19.90
C ALA A 238 -16.26 -9.65 -19.40
N THR A 239 -16.02 -8.73 -20.31
CA THR A 239 -16.07 -7.29 -20.04
C THR A 239 -17.52 -6.85 -19.84
N GLU A 240 -17.76 -5.91 -18.94
CA GLU A 240 -19.04 -5.24 -18.76
C GLU A 240 -19.02 -3.85 -19.40
N GLU A 241 -20.18 -3.32 -19.74
CA GLU A 241 -20.26 -1.94 -20.22
C GLU A 241 -19.77 -0.97 -19.15
N TRP A 242 -18.91 -0.02 -19.54
CA TRP A 242 -18.43 1.03 -18.67
C TRP A 242 -19.47 2.14 -18.59
N GLN A 243 -19.88 2.49 -17.37
CA GLN A 243 -20.82 3.58 -17.11
C GLN A 243 -20.05 4.86 -16.72
N PRO A 244 -20.57 6.06 -16.99
CA PRO A 244 -19.93 7.31 -16.61
C PRO A 244 -19.62 7.40 -15.10
N GLN A 245 -20.47 6.81 -14.26
CA GLN A 245 -20.32 6.78 -12.82
C GLN A 245 -19.16 5.90 -12.36
N ASP A 246 -18.71 4.92 -13.16
CA ASP A 246 -17.63 4.01 -12.77
C ASP A 246 -16.33 4.76 -12.51
N SER A 247 -16.07 5.83 -13.28
CA SER A 247 -14.91 6.70 -13.06
C SER A 247 -14.93 7.39 -11.69
N LEU A 248 -16.12 7.81 -11.23
CA LEU A 248 -16.27 8.37 -9.88
C LEU A 248 -16.12 7.31 -8.79
N ALA A 249 -16.61 6.10 -9.02
CA ALA A 249 -16.44 5.00 -8.07
C ALA A 249 -14.96 4.69 -7.84
N LEU A 250 -14.13 4.76 -8.88
CA LEU A 250 -12.70 4.61 -8.76
C LEU A 250 -12.06 5.77 -7.99
N TYR A 251 -12.48 7.01 -8.23
CA TYR A 251 -12.02 8.14 -7.44
C TYR A 251 -12.33 7.98 -5.95
N GLN A 252 -13.54 7.54 -5.60
CA GLN A 252 -13.92 7.26 -4.22
C GLN A 252 -13.11 6.12 -3.62
N LEU A 253 -12.86 5.06 -4.40
CA LEU A 253 -11.98 3.97 -3.98
C LEU A 253 -10.58 4.50 -3.63
N PHE A 254 -9.97 5.30 -4.51
CA PHE A 254 -8.64 5.87 -4.26
C PHE A 254 -8.63 6.86 -3.09
N SER A 255 -9.65 7.69 -2.95
CA SER A 255 -9.81 8.56 -1.80
C SER A 255 -9.86 7.76 -0.48
N PHE A 256 -10.60 6.66 -0.47
CA PHE A 256 -10.66 5.74 0.67
C PHE A 256 -9.31 5.07 0.96
N LEU A 257 -8.58 4.64 -0.08
CA LEU A 257 -7.29 3.99 0.07
C LEU A 257 -6.18 4.90 0.60
N LEU A 258 -6.28 6.21 0.31
CA LEU A 258 -5.40 7.23 0.86
C LEU A 258 -5.74 7.62 2.30
N ALA A 259 -6.89 7.16 2.81
CA ALA A 259 -7.39 7.49 4.12
C ALA A 259 -7.71 6.19 4.87
N SER A 260 -6.79 5.68 5.66
CA SER A 260 -6.91 4.34 6.23
C SER A 260 -6.56 4.28 7.73
N ASN A 261 -6.58 5.42 8.44
CA ASN A 261 -6.24 5.50 9.86
C ASN A 261 -7.17 4.66 10.76
N HIS A 262 -8.43 4.42 10.38
CA HIS A 262 -9.32 3.50 11.12
C HIS A 262 -8.72 2.09 11.34
N ILE A 263 -7.79 1.65 10.48
CA ILE A 263 -7.08 0.37 10.67
C ILE A 263 -6.11 0.46 11.84
N GLU A 264 -5.54 1.62 12.09
CA GLU A 264 -4.69 1.88 13.26
C GLU A 264 -5.51 1.77 14.53
N GLU A 265 -6.69 2.39 14.57
CA GLU A 265 -7.63 2.30 15.70
C GLU A 265 -8.10 0.85 15.97
N LEU A 266 -8.45 0.12 14.89
CA LEU A 266 -8.83 -1.29 15.02
C LEU A 266 -7.64 -2.16 15.49
N THR A 267 -6.42 -1.84 15.08
CA THR A 267 -5.21 -2.51 15.55
C THR A 267 -4.94 -2.19 17.02
N PHE A 268 -5.15 -0.92 17.43
CA PHE A 268 -5.06 -0.53 18.82
C PHE A 268 -6.00 -1.34 19.72
N LEU A 269 -7.27 -1.52 19.34
CA LEU A 269 -8.23 -2.31 20.12
C LEU A 269 -7.73 -3.74 20.37
N LYS A 270 -7.08 -4.36 19.39
CA LYS A 270 -6.52 -5.71 19.54
C LYS A 270 -5.31 -5.74 20.47
N LEU A 271 -4.39 -4.80 20.25
CA LEU A 271 -3.19 -4.70 21.07
C LEU A 271 -3.57 -4.38 22.52
N ALA A 272 -4.53 -3.46 22.73
CA ALA A 272 -5.01 -3.11 24.05
C ALA A 272 -5.73 -4.27 24.77
N ALA A 273 -6.49 -5.08 24.04
CA ALA A 273 -7.12 -6.29 24.57
C ALA A 273 -6.10 -7.33 25.10
N LYS A 274 -4.93 -7.39 24.46
CA LYS A 274 -3.84 -8.33 24.84
C LYS A 274 -2.88 -7.75 25.85
N LEU A 275 -2.42 -6.52 25.62
CA LEU A 275 -1.32 -5.88 26.36
C LEU A 275 -1.82 -4.96 27.48
N GLY A 276 -3.10 -4.58 27.47
CA GLY A 276 -3.65 -3.46 28.24
C GLY A 276 -3.43 -2.12 27.51
N VAL A 277 -4.28 -1.15 27.83
CA VAL A 277 -4.33 0.15 27.16
C VAL A 277 -2.99 0.89 27.22
N GLU A 278 -2.36 0.93 28.38
CA GLU A 278 -1.11 1.68 28.58
C GLU A 278 0.05 1.07 27.78
N LYS A 279 0.25 -0.26 27.84
CA LYS A 279 1.33 -0.91 27.10
C LYS A 279 1.08 -0.84 25.59
N ALA A 280 -0.17 -0.95 25.14
CA ALA A 280 -0.53 -0.79 23.74
C ALA A 280 -0.23 0.62 23.21
N ALA A 281 -0.46 1.67 24.01
CA ALA A 281 -0.21 3.06 23.61
C ALA A 281 1.26 3.37 23.31
N TRP A 282 2.21 2.59 23.84
CA TRP A 282 3.63 2.67 23.47
C TRP A 282 3.88 2.44 21.97
N LEU A 283 3.02 1.68 21.31
CA LEU A 283 3.13 1.31 19.90
C LEU A 283 2.45 2.33 18.97
N PHE A 284 1.93 3.44 19.52
CA PHE A 284 1.23 4.49 18.77
C PHE A 284 1.77 5.89 19.09
N PRO A 285 3.09 6.12 18.97
CA PRO A 285 3.63 7.46 19.13
C PRO A 285 3.09 8.37 18.01
N VAL A 286 2.65 9.56 18.36
CA VAL A 286 2.21 10.57 17.37
C VAL A 286 3.40 11.06 16.57
N TYR A 287 4.51 11.33 17.25
CA TYR A 287 5.80 11.67 16.66
C TYR A 287 6.95 11.21 17.57
N ALA A 288 8.15 11.06 17.00
CA ALA A 288 9.29 10.44 17.69
C ALA A 288 9.75 11.18 18.96
N ASP A 289 9.66 12.51 18.97
CA ASP A 289 10.10 13.39 20.05
C ASP A 289 8.98 13.83 21.00
N GLU A 290 7.75 13.35 20.79
CA GLU A 290 6.60 13.71 21.61
C GLU A 290 6.35 12.73 22.75
N PRO A 291 5.63 13.18 23.79
CA PRO A 291 5.11 12.28 24.83
C PRO A 291 4.21 11.20 24.22
N LEU A 292 4.21 10.02 24.85
CA LEU A 292 3.27 8.97 24.47
C LEU A 292 1.83 9.39 24.80
N PRO A 293 0.84 8.99 23.98
CA PRO A 293 -0.54 9.46 24.10
C PRO A 293 -1.35 8.72 25.18
N PHE A 294 -0.79 8.55 26.39
CA PHE A 294 -1.43 7.81 27.49
C PHE A 294 -2.71 8.47 28.00
N GLU A 295 -2.72 9.82 28.05
CA GLU A 295 -3.90 10.57 28.50
C GLU A 295 -5.03 10.45 27.49
N GLU A 296 -4.69 10.46 26.19
CA GLU A 296 -5.68 10.32 25.14
C GLU A 296 -6.29 8.91 25.10
N ALA A 297 -5.50 7.85 25.37
CA ALA A 297 -5.98 6.49 25.47
C ALA A 297 -6.76 6.21 26.78
N ALA A 298 -6.68 7.08 27.77
CA ALA A 298 -7.21 6.82 29.13
C ALA A 298 -8.72 6.54 29.16
N HIS A 299 -9.51 7.15 28.27
CA HIS A 299 -10.96 6.92 28.18
C HIS A 299 -11.34 5.48 27.83
N LEU A 300 -10.40 4.68 27.29
CA LEU A 300 -10.60 3.27 26.97
C LEU A 300 -10.28 2.33 28.12
N LYS A 301 -9.68 2.81 29.25
CA LYS A 301 -9.28 1.96 30.39
C LYS A 301 -10.47 1.31 31.09
N ASP A 302 -11.60 2.02 31.14
CA ASP A 302 -12.80 1.58 31.86
C ASP A 302 -13.72 0.66 31.03
N LEU A 303 -13.30 0.31 29.80
CA LEU A 303 -14.03 -0.63 28.98
C LEU A 303 -13.99 -2.05 29.58
N ASP A 304 -15.10 -2.80 29.40
CA ASP A 304 -15.14 -4.21 29.72
C ASP A 304 -14.33 -5.03 28.70
N TRP A 305 -13.00 -4.99 28.85
CA TRP A 305 -12.05 -5.67 27.97
C TRP A 305 -12.27 -7.17 27.91
N LYS A 306 -12.86 -7.80 28.94
CA LYS A 306 -13.23 -9.22 28.89
C LYS A 306 -14.33 -9.49 27.86
N LYS A 307 -15.28 -8.57 27.72
CA LYS A 307 -16.30 -8.66 26.67
C LYS A 307 -15.76 -8.31 25.29
N ILE A 308 -14.84 -7.40 25.21
CA ILE A 308 -14.16 -7.02 23.95
C ILE A 308 -13.21 -8.14 23.52
N SER A 309 -12.38 -8.65 24.44
CA SER A 309 -11.41 -9.71 24.19
C SER A 309 -12.02 -11.10 23.96
N ALA A 310 -13.22 -11.37 24.45
CA ALA A 310 -13.93 -12.60 24.11
C ALA A 310 -14.19 -12.75 22.60
N ASN A 311 -14.09 -11.64 21.86
CA ASN A 311 -14.19 -11.57 20.41
C ASN A 311 -12.82 -11.41 19.71
N GLU A 312 -11.71 -11.39 20.48
CA GLU A 312 -10.35 -11.13 19.99
C GLU A 312 -9.88 -12.08 18.88
N PRO A 313 -10.01 -13.41 18.99
CA PRO A 313 -9.52 -14.32 17.95
C PRO A 313 -10.21 -14.11 16.61
N VAL A 314 -11.42 -13.60 16.63
CA VAL A 314 -12.26 -13.37 15.44
C VAL A 314 -11.97 -12.04 14.82
N LEU A 315 -11.98 -10.99 15.64
CA LEU A 315 -11.66 -9.64 15.17
C LEU A 315 -10.21 -9.61 14.68
N GLY A 316 -9.30 -10.29 15.40
CA GLY A 316 -7.90 -10.44 15.10
C GLY A 316 -7.64 -11.04 13.73
N ALA A 317 -8.10 -12.25 13.55
CA ALA A 317 -7.92 -12.99 12.31
C ALA A 317 -8.66 -12.33 11.14
N ALA A 318 -9.90 -11.85 11.36
CA ALA A 318 -10.68 -11.21 10.32
C ALA A 318 -10.05 -9.92 9.77
N LEU A 319 -9.51 -9.08 10.65
CA LEU A 319 -8.86 -7.84 10.24
C LEU A 319 -7.52 -8.11 9.55
N HIS A 320 -6.73 -9.07 10.06
CA HIS A 320 -5.48 -9.45 9.42
C HIS A 320 -5.73 -10.01 8.01
N ASP A 321 -6.63 -10.95 7.86
CA ASP A 321 -6.92 -11.56 6.57
C ASP A 321 -7.61 -10.55 5.62
N ALA A 322 -8.54 -9.75 6.10
CA ALA A 322 -9.09 -8.66 5.32
C ALA A 322 -8.00 -7.66 4.91
N ALA A 323 -7.17 -7.18 5.83
CA ALA A 323 -6.11 -6.24 5.54
C ALA A 323 -5.06 -6.85 4.59
N SER A 324 -4.60 -8.09 4.81
CA SER A 324 -3.63 -8.74 3.95
C SER A 324 -4.18 -9.06 2.55
N ARG A 325 -5.43 -9.50 2.45
CA ARG A 325 -6.10 -9.72 1.15
C ARG A 325 -6.38 -8.40 0.42
N TRP A 326 -6.73 -7.33 1.15
CA TRP A 326 -6.89 -6.00 0.60
C TRP A 326 -5.58 -5.44 0.05
N GLN A 327 -4.52 -5.51 0.83
CA GLN A 327 -3.18 -5.07 0.40
C GLN A 327 -2.67 -5.87 -0.78
N ALA A 328 -3.07 -7.13 -0.92
CA ALA A 328 -2.72 -7.94 -2.09
C ALA A 328 -3.50 -7.55 -3.35
N LEU A 329 -4.70 -6.97 -3.21
CA LEU A 329 -5.58 -6.63 -4.32
C LEU A 329 -5.52 -5.15 -4.72
N ILE A 330 -5.03 -4.28 -3.82
CA ILE A 330 -5.00 -2.84 -4.02
C ILE A 330 -3.59 -2.34 -3.69
N PRO A 331 -2.94 -1.59 -4.57
CA PRO A 331 -1.72 -0.88 -4.20
C PRO A 331 -2.06 0.09 -3.06
N SER A 332 -1.61 -0.19 -1.85
CA SER A 332 -1.67 0.80 -0.79
C SER A 332 -0.81 2.00 -1.19
N LEU A 333 -1.18 3.19 -0.74
CA LEU A 333 -0.47 4.43 -1.03
C LEU A 333 0.26 4.92 0.23
N PRO A 334 1.26 4.17 0.76
CA PRO A 334 1.77 4.44 2.09
C PRO A 334 2.71 5.63 2.18
N ALA A 335 3.44 6.00 1.11
CA ALA A 335 4.48 7.01 1.17
C ALA A 335 4.65 7.78 -0.14
N SER A 336 5.45 8.84 -0.13
CA SER A 336 5.83 9.61 -1.33
C SER A 336 6.88 10.66 -0.98
N ASN A 337 7.57 11.22 -1.99
CA ASN A 337 8.33 12.45 -1.84
C ASN A 337 7.87 13.49 -2.86
N ASN A 338 7.94 14.76 -2.50
CA ASN A 338 7.94 15.85 -3.48
C ASN A 338 8.78 17.02 -2.98
N TRP A 339 9.30 17.78 -3.93
CA TRP A 339 9.96 19.06 -3.64
C TRP A 339 9.86 20.01 -4.82
N ILE A 340 9.96 21.29 -4.50
CA ILE A 340 9.97 22.40 -5.44
C ILE A 340 11.14 23.32 -5.14
N VAL A 341 11.73 23.88 -6.18
CA VAL A 341 12.89 24.78 -6.11
C VAL A 341 12.57 26.07 -6.84
N ALA A 342 12.75 27.18 -6.15
CA ALA A 342 12.52 28.52 -6.71
C ALA A 342 13.59 28.91 -7.75
N PRO A 343 13.31 29.87 -8.64
CA PRO A 343 14.24 30.36 -9.65
C PRO A 343 15.59 30.81 -9.10
N SER A 344 15.59 31.37 -7.89
CA SER A 344 16.80 31.85 -7.20
C SER A 344 17.80 30.74 -6.85
N ARG A 345 17.34 29.50 -6.80
CA ARG A 345 18.13 28.30 -6.47
C ARG A 345 18.24 27.31 -7.64
N ALA A 346 17.62 27.61 -8.77
CA ALA A 346 17.71 26.82 -10.00
C ALA A 346 18.77 27.42 -10.93
N LYS A 347 19.61 26.57 -11.53
CA LYS A 347 20.74 26.99 -12.40
C LYS A 347 20.29 27.84 -13.58
N ASN A 348 19.15 27.52 -14.15
CA ASN A 348 18.60 28.19 -15.33
C ASN A 348 17.64 29.32 -14.99
N GLY A 349 17.52 29.72 -13.72
CA GLY A 349 16.67 30.84 -13.26
C GLY A 349 15.17 30.62 -13.44
N LYS A 350 14.73 29.38 -13.56
CA LYS A 350 13.30 28.99 -13.57
C LYS A 350 13.05 27.86 -12.58
N SER A 351 11.80 27.77 -12.08
CA SER A 351 11.45 26.80 -11.05
C SER A 351 11.65 25.36 -11.51
N LEU A 352 11.93 24.46 -10.52
CA LEU A 352 11.97 23.01 -10.69
C LEU A 352 10.93 22.38 -9.78
N LEU A 353 10.33 21.28 -10.23
CA LEU A 353 9.47 20.43 -9.42
C LEU A 353 9.92 18.98 -9.58
N ALA A 354 9.97 18.22 -8.48
CA ALA A 354 10.12 16.76 -8.51
C ALA A 354 9.08 16.10 -7.61
N ASN A 355 8.58 14.94 -8.05
CA ASN A 355 7.63 14.14 -7.31
C ASN A 355 7.81 12.65 -7.63
N ASP A 356 7.86 11.83 -6.61
CA ASP A 356 7.81 10.38 -6.69
C ASP A 356 6.81 9.85 -5.66
N THR A 357 5.74 9.24 -6.15
CA THR A 357 4.73 8.58 -5.32
C THR A 357 5.19 7.17 -5.01
N HIS A 358 5.21 6.79 -3.72
CA HIS A 358 5.63 5.47 -3.31
C HIS A 358 4.41 4.60 -3.02
N LEU A 359 4.28 3.52 -3.78
CA LEU A 359 3.15 2.62 -3.73
C LEU A 359 3.63 1.20 -3.54
N GLN A 360 2.74 0.34 -3.06
CA GLN A 360 2.98 -1.09 -3.13
C GLN A 360 3.27 -1.50 -4.58
N MET A 361 4.34 -2.27 -4.76
CA MET A 361 4.74 -2.78 -6.06
C MET A 361 3.64 -3.65 -6.66
N SER A 362 3.12 -3.28 -7.81
CA SER A 362 1.98 -3.93 -8.47
C SER A 362 2.22 -4.18 -9.95
N VAL A 363 1.55 -5.18 -10.48
CA VAL A 363 1.53 -5.50 -11.90
C VAL A 363 0.08 -5.62 -12.35
N PRO A 364 -0.35 -4.76 -13.28
CA PRO A 364 0.34 -3.60 -13.86
C PRO A 364 0.59 -2.47 -12.84
N ALA A 365 1.43 -1.50 -13.21
CA ALA A 365 1.63 -0.28 -12.43
C ALA A 365 0.30 0.45 -12.20
N LEU A 366 0.16 1.13 -11.04
CA LEU A 366 -1.06 1.92 -10.80
C LEU A 366 -1.18 3.04 -11.82
N TRP A 367 -0.15 3.87 -11.95
CA TRP A 367 -0.20 5.07 -12.77
C TRP A 367 -0.25 4.75 -14.26
N TYR A 368 -1.10 5.48 -14.99
CA TYR A 368 -1.18 5.47 -16.44
C TYR A 368 -0.67 6.79 -17.02
N MET A 369 0.45 6.74 -17.73
CA MET A 369 1.03 7.92 -18.38
C MET A 369 0.20 8.32 -19.61
N MET A 370 -0.09 9.59 -19.78
CA MET A 370 -0.76 10.13 -20.97
C MET A 370 -0.52 11.62 -21.17
N ASN A 371 -0.66 12.05 -22.41
CA ASN A 371 -0.75 13.44 -22.81
C ASN A 371 -2.11 13.71 -23.48
N LEU A 372 -2.83 14.72 -23.00
CA LEU A 372 -4.15 15.13 -23.46
C LEU A 372 -4.10 16.54 -24.02
N GLU A 373 -4.58 16.75 -25.23
CA GLU A 373 -4.63 18.06 -25.87
C GLU A 373 -5.91 18.29 -26.65
N CYS A 374 -6.58 19.40 -26.35
CA CYS A 374 -7.59 20.05 -27.18
C CYS A 374 -7.50 21.56 -26.99
N PRO A 375 -8.22 22.40 -27.75
CA PRO A 375 -8.14 23.86 -27.60
C PRO A 375 -8.40 24.40 -26.19
N GLU A 376 -9.23 23.68 -25.41
CA GLU A 376 -9.65 24.10 -24.07
C GLU A 376 -8.80 23.45 -22.94
N TYR A 377 -8.00 22.44 -23.24
CA TYR A 377 -7.34 21.64 -22.24
C TYR A 377 -6.02 21.06 -22.77
N ARG A 378 -4.96 21.19 -22.00
CA ARG A 378 -3.68 20.52 -22.22
C ARG A 378 -3.11 20.05 -20.91
N ALA A 379 -2.75 18.78 -20.82
CA ALA A 379 -2.02 18.25 -19.68
C ALA A 379 -1.27 16.97 -20.03
N ALA A 380 -0.04 16.84 -19.51
CA ALA A 380 0.77 15.64 -19.59
C ALA A 380 1.18 15.19 -18.19
N GLY A 381 1.16 13.89 -17.95
CA GLY A 381 1.50 13.32 -16.65
C GLY A 381 0.91 11.95 -16.45
N VAL A 382 0.46 11.67 -15.23
CA VAL A 382 -0.17 10.39 -14.87
C VAL A 382 -1.64 10.58 -14.50
N ALA A 383 -2.44 9.60 -14.89
CA ALA A 383 -3.85 9.47 -14.54
C ALA A 383 -4.08 8.24 -13.66
N LEU A 384 -5.16 8.29 -12.89
CA LEU A 384 -5.70 7.07 -12.27
C LEU A 384 -6.41 6.24 -13.35
N PRO A 385 -6.18 4.93 -13.41
CA PRO A 385 -6.90 4.06 -14.34
C PRO A 385 -8.42 4.22 -14.18
N GLY A 386 -9.11 4.38 -15.31
CA GLY A 386 -10.56 4.61 -15.32
C GLY A 386 -11.00 6.08 -15.28
N THR A 387 -10.08 7.04 -15.38
CA THR A 387 -10.43 8.48 -15.34
C THR A 387 -9.84 9.26 -16.51
N PRO A 388 -10.57 10.30 -17.03
CA PRO A 388 -10.12 11.10 -18.18
C PRO A 388 -9.28 12.33 -17.83
N VAL A 389 -8.66 12.37 -16.63
CA VAL A 389 -7.92 13.54 -16.16
C VAL A 389 -6.51 13.21 -15.72
N VAL A 390 -5.56 14.09 -15.95
CA VAL A 390 -4.20 14.00 -15.42
C VAL A 390 -4.23 14.37 -13.95
N ALA A 391 -3.94 13.38 -13.09
CA ALA A 391 -3.96 13.57 -11.65
C ALA A 391 -2.74 14.33 -11.14
N LEU A 392 -1.54 13.97 -11.64
CA LEU A 392 -0.26 14.61 -11.33
C LEU A 392 0.45 14.89 -12.66
N GLY A 393 1.00 16.09 -12.83
CA GLY A 393 1.59 16.43 -14.13
C GLY A 393 1.85 17.93 -14.33
N THR A 394 1.78 18.34 -15.59
CA THR A 394 1.92 19.73 -15.99
C THR A 394 1.05 20.06 -17.20
N ASN A 395 0.63 21.33 -17.32
CA ASN A 395 -0.02 21.86 -18.52
C ASN A 395 0.93 22.76 -19.34
N GLY A 396 2.21 22.82 -18.95
CA GLY A 396 3.26 23.64 -19.53
C GLY A 396 3.35 25.05 -18.95
N THR A 397 2.34 25.50 -18.20
CA THR A 397 2.33 26.76 -17.46
C THR A 397 2.45 26.51 -15.95
N ILE A 398 1.70 25.54 -15.48
CA ILE A 398 1.70 25.08 -14.09
C ILE A 398 2.11 23.60 -14.07
N ALA A 399 2.93 23.23 -13.10
CA ALA A 399 3.21 21.84 -12.74
C ALA A 399 2.70 21.55 -11.32
N TRP A 400 2.27 20.30 -11.08
CA TRP A 400 1.79 19.87 -9.77
C TRP A 400 2.19 18.43 -9.48
N GLY A 401 2.57 18.19 -8.23
CA GLY A 401 2.93 16.89 -7.71
C GLY A 401 2.38 16.71 -6.28
N ALA A 402 2.20 15.49 -5.82
CA ALA A 402 1.58 15.27 -4.53
C ALA A 402 2.23 14.14 -3.73
N THR A 403 2.18 14.31 -2.39
CA THR A 403 2.42 13.24 -1.43
C THR A 403 1.19 13.07 -0.54
N MET A 404 1.05 11.92 0.11
CA MET A 404 0.00 11.73 1.11
C MET A 404 0.29 12.59 2.35
N VAL A 405 -0.75 13.28 2.88
CA VAL A 405 -0.64 14.15 4.05
C VAL A 405 -0.84 13.37 5.35
N MET A 406 -1.06 12.06 5.28
CA MET A 406 -1.34 11.18 6.42
C MET A 406 -2.58 11.59 7.23
N ALA A 407 -3.58 12.18 6.58
CA ALA A 407 -4.74 12.75 7.24
C ALA A 407 -5.52 11.74 8.09
N ASP A 408 -5.86 12.16 9.29
CA ASP A 408 -6.77 11.49 10.19
C ASP A 408 -8.21 11.97 9.90
N ASN A 409 -8.90 11.24 9.05
CA ASN A 409 -10.21 11.62 8.52
C ASN A 409 -11.27 10.51 8.62
N GLN A 410 -10.98 9.52 9.46
CA GLN A 410 -11.83 8.36 9.74
C GLN A 410 -11.76 8.06 11.23
N ASP A 411 -12.88 7.71 11.86
CA ASP A 411 -12.94 7.31 13.27
C ASP A 411 -13.76 6.04 13.43
N ILE A 412 -13.35 5.19 14.36
CA ILE A 412 -14.14 4.07 14.85
C ILE A 412 -14.85 4.51 16.15
N PHE A 413 -16.18 4.41 16.15
CA PHE A 413 -16.98 4.61 17.34
C PHE A 413 -17.38 3.25 17.88
N LEU A 414 -17.07 3.01 19.15
CA LEU A 414 -17.59 1.88 19.91
C LEU A 414 -19.04 2.18 20.30
N GLU A 415 -19.97 1.32 19.90
CA GLU A 415 -21.39 1.43 20.19
C GLU A 415 -21.82 0.34 21.15
N GLN A 416 -22.68 0.66 22.12
CA GLN A 416 -23.42 -0.36 22.84
C GLN A 416 -24.68 -0.70 22.05
N LEU A 417 -24.91 -1.97 21.81
CA LEU A 417 -25.98 -2.48 20.96
C LEU A 417 -26.94 -3.38 21.75
N ARG A 418 -28.20 -3.40 21.35
CA ARG A 418 -29.18 -4.42 21.77
C ARG A 418 -30.13 -4.71 20.63
N GLU A 419 -30.77 -5.87 20.69
CA GLU A 419 -31.94 -6.20 19.87
C GLU A 419 -33.18 -6.19 20.74
N GLN A 420 -34.19 -5.39 20.40
CA GLN A 420 -35.46 -5.34 21.12
C GLN A 420 -36.62 -5.27 20.13
N GLY A 421 -37.56 -6.19 20.25
CA GLY A 421 -38.71 -6.26 19.36
C GLY A 421 -38.37 -6.47 17.87
N GLY A 422 -37.28 -7.20 17.57
CA GLY A 422 -36.80 -7.43 16.22
C GLY A 422 -36.08 -6.22 15.59
N ARG A 423 -35.85 -5.17 16.38
CA ARG A 423 -35.10 -3.97 15.94
C ARG A 423 -33.75 -3.92 16.57
N GLN A 424 -32.72 -3.60 15.77
CA GLN A 424 -31.40 -3.28 16.27
C GLN A 424 -31.40 -1.87 16.84
N GLN A 425 -30.95 -1.72 18.09
CA GLN A 425 -30.84 -0.43 18.78
C GLN A 425 -29.41 -0.20 19.25
N TYR A 426 -29.04 1.06 19.39
CA TYR A 426 -27.77 1.51 19.98
C TYR A 426 -28.03 2.54 21.09
N LEU A 427 -27.16 2.52 22.11
CA LEU A 427 -27.24 3.45 23.23
C LEU A 427 -26.62 4.79 22.85
N TYR A 428 -27.29 5.89 23.18
CA TYR A 428 -26.79 7.24 23.02
C TYR A 428 -27.31 8.18 24.10
N LYS A 429 -26.43 8.75 24.89
CA LYS A 429 -26.75 9.66 26.00
C LYS A 429 -27.84 9.12 26.95
N GLY A 430 -27.76 7.82 27.28
CA GLY A 430 -28.69 7.12 28.14
C GLY A 430 -29.98 6.64 27.47
N GLU A 431 -30.21 6.95 26.20
CA GLU A 431 -31.38 6.54 25.43
C GLU A 431 -31.06 5.48 24.40
N TRP A 432 -31.96 4.50 24.22
CA TRP A 432 -31.84 3.49 23.17
C TRP A 432 -32.53 3.97 21.89
N LEU A 433 -31.74 4.15 20.83
CA LEU A 433 -32.21 4.63 19.54
C LEU A 433 -32.22 3.48 18.52
N ASP A 434 -33.19 3.46 17.63
CA ASP A 434 -33.27 2.48 16.55
C ASP A 434 -32.16 2.73 15.53
N ALA A 435 -31.38 1.69 15.19
CA ALA A 435 -30.43 1.71 14.10
C ALA A 435 -31.14 1.47 12.76
N SER A 436 -30.69 2.14 11.70
CA SER A 436 -31.17 1.87 10.36
C SER A 436 -30.56 0.56 9.84
N THR A 437 -31.41 -0.33 9.31
CA THR A 437 -30.99 -1.63 8.80
C THR A 437 -31.42 -1.82 7.35
N SER A 438 -30.57 -2.43 6.54
CA SER A 438 -30.90 -2.89 5.18
C SER A 438 -30.24 -4.23 4.91
N GLU A 439 -30.89 -5.08 4.11
CA GLU A 439 -30.30 -6.33 3.64
C GLU A 439 -29.66 -6.13 2.28
N GLU A 440 -28.49 -6.70 2.08
CA GLU A 440 -27.78 -6.76 0.79
C GLU A 440 -27.45 -8.21 0.44
N GLU A 441 -27.37 -8.50 -0.86
CA GLU A 441 -27.02 -9.82 -1.37
C GLU A 441 -25.78 -9.73 -2.26
N ILE A 442 -24.77 -10.57 -1.95
CA ILE A 442 -23.52 -10.68 -2.69
C ILE A 442 -23.55 -11.94 -3.53
N GLN A 443 -23.42 -11.78 -4.84
CA GLN A 443 -23.27 -12.90 -5.76
C GLN A 443 -21.88 -13.52 -5.62
N VAL A 444 -21.83 -14.84 -5.45
CA VAL A 444 -20.57 -15.57 -5.20
C VAL A 444 -20.39 -16.64 -6.24
N ARG A 445 -19.30 -16.55 -7.02
CA ARG A 445 -18.99 -17.53 -8.05
C ARG A 445 -18.87 -18.94 -7.48
N TRP A 446 -19.49 -19.91 -8.14
CA TRP A 446 -19.55 -21.33 -7.74
C TRP A 446 -20.16 -21.59 -6.37
N SER A 447 -20.95 -20.68 -5.83
CA SER A 447 -21.62 -20.80 -4.55
C SER A 447 -22.96 -20.09 -4.55
N SER A 448 -23.79 -20.37 -3.55
CA SER A 448 -25.01 -19.60 -3.32
C SER A 448 -24.69 -18.16 -2.94
N PRO A 449 -25.53 -17.19 -3.32
CA PRO A 449 -25.38 -15.81 -2.88
C PRO A 449 -25.34 -15.70 -1.35
N ARG A 450 -24.62 -14.68 -0.86
CA ARG A 450 -24.51 -14.37 0.57
C ARG A 450 -25.32 -13.12 0.89
N LYS A 451 -26.24 -13.25 1.85
CA LYS A 451 -26.97 -12.12 2.41
C LYS A 451 -26.21 -11.59 3.62
N PHE A 452 -26.19 -10.28 3.79
CA PHE A 452 -25.73 -9.66 5.02
C PHE A 452 -26.60 -8.45 5.38
N ARG A 453 -26.65 -8.16 6.67
CA ARG A 453 -27.42 -7.06 7.22
C ARG A 453 -26.49 -5.86 7.43
N LYS A 454 -26.73 -4.80 6.71
CA LYS A 454 -26.01 -3.53 6.86
C LYS A 454 -26.74 -2.71 7.92
N ILE A 455 -26.06 -2.40 8.99
CA ILE A 455 -26.58 -1.66 10.13
C ILE A 455 -25.87 -0.31 10.19
N ARG A 456 -26.60 0.76 10.44
CA ARG A 456 -26.07 2.11 10.53
C ARG A 456 -26.61 2.81 11.79
N THR A 457 -25.70 3.35 12.58
CA THR A 457 -25.97 4.25 13.69
C THR A 457 -25.78 5.71 13.25
N ARG A 458 -25.92 6.65 14.17
CA ARG A 458 -25.60 8.06 13.93
C ARG A 458 -24.10 8.30 13.62
N HIS A 459 -23.23 7.44 14.12
CA HIS A 459 -21.77 7.57 13.92
C HIS A 459 -21.30 6.90 12.62
N GLY A 460 -22.12 6.10 11.97
CA GLY A 460 -21.77 5.49 10.70
C GLY A 460 -22.29 4.07 10.54
N VAL A 461 -21.70 3.35 9.58
CA VAL A 461 -22.02 1.94 9.34
C VAL A 461 -21.26 1.05 10.30
N LEU A 462 -21.92 0.03 10.84
CA LEU A 462 -21.25 -1.01 11.63
C LEU A 462 -20.43 -1.93 10.72
N LEU A 463 -19.16 -2.08 11.03
CA LEU A 463 -18.24 -2.97 10.30
C LEU A 463 -18.29 -4.42 10.77
N ASN A 464 -19.00 -4.73 11.84
CA ASN A 464 -19.04 -6.02 12.52
C ASN A 464 -19.26 -7.20 11.56
N GLU A 465 -20.34 -7.19 10.76
CA GLU A 465 -20.63 -8.29 9.84
C GLU A 465 -19.59 -8.45 8.74
N ALA A 466 -19.07 -7.35 8.21
CA ALA A 466 -18.02 -7.38 7.19
C ALA A 466 -16.73 -7.99 7.72
N LEU A 467 -16.34 -7.62 8.94
CA LEU A 467 -15.15 -8.13 9.61
C LEU A 467 -15.28 -9.61 9.98
N LEU A 468 -16.48 -10.05 10.42
CA LEU A 468 -16.76 -11.44 10.79
C LEU A 468 -16.82 -12.39 9.60
N ASN A 469 -17.35 -11.92 8.46
CA ASN A 469 -17.56 -12.73 7.27
C ASN A 469 -16.36 -12.74 6.31
N ALA A 470 -15.24 -12.15 6.71
CA ALA A 470 -13.99 -12.27 5.96
C ALA A 470 -13.47 -13.74 5.89
N PHE A 471 -14.03 -14.67 6.70
CA PHE A 471 -13.64 -16.09 6.77
C PHE A 471 -14.79 -17.04 6.42
N PRO A 472 -14.87 -17.52 5.17
CA PRO A 472 -15.94 -18.43 4.79
C PRO A 472 -15.85 -19.84 5.37
N ASP A 473 -14.69 -20.31 5.84
CA ASP A 473 -14.45 -21.71 6.15
C ASP A 473 -14.32 -22.07 7.64
N LYS A 474 -14.31 -21.09 8.51
CA LYS A 474 -14.44 -21.37 9.94
C LYS A 474 -15.88 -21.04 10.34
N HIS A 475 -16.64 -22.06 10.69
CA HIS A 475 -17.97 -21.98 11.31
C HIS A 475 -17.89 -21.32 12.70
N LEU A 476 -17.28 -20.19 12.74
CA LEU A 476 -17.32 -19.24 13.82
C LEU A 476 -18.55 -18.39 13.59
N ALA A 477 -19.72 -18.89 13.98
CA ALA A 477 -20.83 -18.09 14.44
C ALA A 477 -20.37 -17.29 15.67
N LEU A 478 -19.34 -16.50 15.47
CA LEU A 478 -18.79 -15.56 16.40
C LEU A 478 -19.48 -14.24 16.11
N GLY A 479 -20.75 -14.17 16.57
CA GLY A 479 -21.27 -12.87 16.85
C GLY A 479 -20.22 -12.15 17.70
N LEU A 480 -19.70 -11.01 17.25
CA LEU A 480 -19.42 -9.97 18.20
C LEU A 480 -20.60 -10.04 19.12
N ARG A 481 -20.38 -10.30 20.44
CA ARG A 481 -21.49 -10.33 21.38
C ARG A 481 -22.37 -9.16 21.00
N SER A 482 -23.61 -9.40 20.79
CA SER A 482 -24.60 -8.49 20.22
C SER A 482 -24.69 -7.12 20.90
N ASP A 483 -23.88 -6.91 21.93
CA ASP A 483 -23.82 -5.76 22.81
C ASP A 483 -22.82 -4.67 22.39
N TYR A 484 -21.88 -4.94 21.46
CA TYR A 484 -20.92 -3.93 20.98
C TYR A 484 -20.83 -3.87 19.45
N GLY A 485 -20.78 -2.65 18.92
CA GLY A 485 -20.61 -2.36 17.51
C GLY A 485 -19.39 -1.47 17.24
N LEU A 486 -18.83 -1.61 16.05
CA LEU A 486 -17.74 -0.77 15.53
C LEU A 486 -18.33 0.09 14.40
N ALA A 487 -18.79 1.28 14.74
CA ALA A 487 -19.34 2.21 13.76
C ALA A 487 -18.21 3.00 13.09
N TYR A 488 -18.18 2.96 11.78
CA TYR A 488 -17.16 3.63 10.96
C TYR A 488 -17.69 4.96 10.44
N LYS A 489 -17.02 6.05 10.84
CA LYS A 489 -17.29 7.40 10.39
C LYS A 489 -16.15 7.88 9.50
N THR A 490 -16.46 8.52 8.39
CA THR A 490 -15.46 9.01 7.44
C THR A 490 -15.91 10.29 6.75
N SER A 491 -14.94 11.13 6.40
CA SER A 491 -15.15 12.28 5.53
C SER A 491 -15.06 11.93 4.02
N VAL A 492 -14.61 10.72 3.68
CA VAL A 492 -14.49 10.25 2.30
C VAL A 492 -15.87 10.20 1.64
N GLY A 493 -15.99 10.81 0.47
CA GLY A 493 -17.25 10.85 -0.30
C GLY A 493 -18.28 11.87 0.19
N ALA A 494 -17.99 12.59 1.28
CA ALA A 494 -18.94 13.59 1.82
C ALA A 494 -19.07 14.87 0.97
N SER A 495 -18.12 15.11 0.04
CA SER A 495 -18.13 16.26 -0.86
C SER A 495 -17.44 15.91 -2.18
N GLU A 496 -18.08 16.26 -3.31
CA GLU A 496 -17.60 15.88 -4.64
C GLU A 496 -17.23 17.06 -5.53
N THR A 497 -16.27 17.81 -5.09
CA THR A 497 -15.61 18.81 -5.93
C THR A 497 -14.21 18.38 -6.36
N THR A 498 -13.70 17.26 -5.85
CA THR A 498 -12.31 16.79 -6.04
C THR A 498 -11.97 16.56 -7.51
N LEU A 499 -12.79 15.82 -8.25
CA LEU A 499 -12.52 15.54 -9.67
C LEU A 499 -12.53 16.83 -10.50
N GLU A 500 -13.46 17.74 -10.23
CA GLU A 500 -13.49 19.05 -10.86
C GLU A 500 -12.30 19.95 -10.47
N GLY A 501 -11.85 19.84 -9.20
CA GLY A 501 -10.65 20.51 -8.71
C GLY A 501 -9.42 20.08 -9.50
N ILE A 502 -9.19 18.76 -9.64
CA ILE A 502 -8.07 18.21 -10.41
C ILE A 502 -8.17 18.59 -11.89
N PHE A 503 -9.35 18.51 -12.49
CA PHE A 503 -9.57 18.94 -13.86
C PHE A 503 -9.27 20.44 -14.04
N THR A 504 -9.72 21.28 -13.12
CA THR A 504 -9.51 22.73 -13.15
C THR A 504 -8.02 23.07 -12.97
N MET A 505 -7.30 22.30 -12.14
CA MET A 505 -5.86 22.43 -11.94
C MET A 505 -5.10 22.31 -13.27
N ALA A 506 -5.43 21.31 -14.08
CA ALA A 506 -4.84 21.14 -15.42
C ALA A 506 -5.18 22.26 -16.42
N SER A 507 -6.17 23.09 -16.12
CA SER A 507 -6.54 24.27 -16.91
C SER A 507 -6.03 25.59 -16.33
N ALA A 508 -5.33 25.55 -15.18
CA ALA A 508 -4.81 26.72 -14.47
C ALA A 508 -3.76 27.46 -15.32
N LYS A 509 -3.84 28.79 -15.35
CA LYS A 509 -2.88 29.65 -16.06
C LYS A 509 -1.99 30.46 -15.10
N THR A 510 -2.39 30.55 -13.85
CA THR A 510 -1.69 31.29 -12.80
C THR A 510 -1.63 30.51 -11.51
N MET A 511 -0.71 30.86 -10.62
CA MET A 511 -0.64 30.28 -9.27
C MET A 511 -1.94 30.49 -8.48
N ARG A 512 -2.66 31.56 -8.73
CA ARG A 512 -3.97 31.83 -8.12
C ARG A 512 -5.04 30.84 -8.63
N ASP A 513 -5.07 30.59 -9.93
CA ASP A 513 -6.00 29.61 -10.52
C ASP A 513 -5.72 28.22 -9.96
N ALA A 514 -4.41 27.86 -9.86
CA ALA A 514 -3.96 26.60 -9.29
C ALA A 514 -4.41 26.45 -7.82
N ARG A 515 -4.21 27.47 -7.00
CA ARG A 515 -4.67 27.49 -5.60
C ARG A 515 -6.20 27.32 -5.52
N SER A 516 -6.95 28.07 -6.32
CA SER A 516 -8.41 27.99 -6.34
C SER A 516 -8.91 26.60 -6.77
N ALA A 517 -8.20 25.95 -7.70
CA ALA A 517 -8.50 24.58 -8.11
C ALA A 517 -8.23 23.57 -6.97
N LEU A 518 -7.11 23.74 -6.26
CA LEU A 518 -6.73 22.87 -5.14
C LEU A 518 -7.66 23.01 -3.93
N ASP A 519 -8.21 24.20 -3.67
CA ASP A 519 -9.22 24.43 -2.61
C ASP A 519 -10.51 23.61 -2.84
N ARG A 520 -10.75 23.15 -4.08
CA ARG A 520 -11.87 22.25 -4.45
C ARG A 520 -11.54 20.78 -4.28
N VAL A 521 -10.27 20.42 -4.05
CA VAL A 521 -9.83 19.04 -3.80
C VAL A 521 -10.11 18.71 -2.32
N THR A 522 -11.35 18.34 -2.02
CA THR A 522 -11.83 18.16 -0.64
C THR A 522 -11.94 16.69 -0.21
N GLY A 523 -12.00 15.76 -1.15
CA GLY A 523 -12.16 14.33 -0.87
C GLY A 523 -10.87 13.52 -0.91
N ILE A 524 -9.73 14.11 -1.28
CA ILE A 524 -8.42 13.50 -1.25
C ILE A 524 -7.45 14.37 -0.46
N TYR A 525 -6.70 13.76 0.45
CA TYR A 525 -5.86 14.41 1.44
C TYR A 525 -4.39 14.32 1.03
N LEU A 526 -3.87 15.38 0.44
CA LEU A 526 -2.55 15.41 -0.18
C LEU A 526 -1.75 16.66 0.23
N ASN A 527 -0.44 16.50 0.34
CA ASN A 527 0.52 17.58 0.26
C ASN A 527 0.78 17.89 -1.21
N VAL A 528 0.17 18.90 -1.77
CA VAL A 528 0.35 19.28 -3.16
C VAL A 528 1.39 20.37 -3.27
N VAL A 529 2.50 20.08 -3.96
CA VAL A 529 3.42 21.09 -4.44
C VAL A 529 3.02 21.51 -5.84
N TYR A 530 3.09 22.81 -6.13
CA TYR A 530 2.77 23.35 -7.44
C TYR A 530 3.68 24.53 -7.77
N ALA A 531 3.96 24.72 -9.04
CA ALA A 531 4.90 25.72 -9.51
C ALA A 531 4.51 26.26 -10.89
N ASP A 532 4.84 27.52 -11.14
CA ASP A 532 5.02 28.09 -12.48
C ASP A 532 6.51 28.43 -12.70
N GLU A 533 6.86 29.06 -13.82
CA GLU A 533 8.27 29.38 -14.11
C GLU A 533 8.96 30.31 -13.09
N LYS A 534 8.17 31.03 -12.25
CA LYS A 534 8.65 32.10 -11.35
C LYS A 534 8.35 31.84 -9.89
N ASN A 535 7.32 31.05 -9.60
CA ASN A 535 6.77 30.89 -8.27
C ASN A 535 6.67 29.41 -7.90
N ILE A 536 6.78 29.15 -6.60
CA ILE A 536 6.61 27.83 -6.01
C ILE A 536 5.60 27.90 -4.87
N GLY A 537 4.76 26.87 -4.72
CA GLY A 537 3.74 26.82 -3.69
C GLY A 537 3.49 25.40 -3.18
N TRP A 538 2.99 25.31 -1.97
CA TRP A 538 2.52 24.08 -1.32
C TRP A 538 1.19 24.33 -0.64
N LEU A 539 0.33 23.30 -0.62
CA LEU A 539 -0.97 23.29 0.06
C LEU A 539 -1.30 21.87 0.52
N ALA A 540 -1.80 21.72 1.74
CA ALA A 540 -2.47 20.51 2.20
C ALA A 540 -3.93 20.54 1.73
N THR A 541 -4.33 19.58 0.87
CA THR A 541 -5.72 19.44 0.42
C THR A 541 -6.54 18.56 1.36
N GLY A 542 -7.86 18.56 1.18
CA GLY A 542 -8.78 17.75 1.98
C GLY A 542 -9.72 18.59 2.82
N ARG A 543 -10.73 17.97 3.41
CA ARG A 543 -11.70 18.57 4.31
C ARG A 543 -11.63 17.85 5.65
N TYR A 544 -10.91 18.44 6.60
CA TYR A 544 -10.57 17.85 7.87
C TYR A 544 -11.75 17.91 8.84
N PRO A 545 -12.04 16.82 9.61
CA PRO A 545 -13.10 16.84 10.60
C PRO A 545 -12.69 17.70 11.80
N ALA A 546 -13.61 18.57 12.25
CA ALA A 546 -13.49 19.31 13.50
C ALA A 546 -13.93 18.39 14.65
N ARG A 547 -12.98 17.97 15.48
CA ARG A 547 -13.19 17.11 16.63
C ARG A 547 -13.13 17.93 17.92
N LYS A 548 -13.89 17.52 18.93
CA LYS A 548 -13.86 18.17 20.25
C LYS A 548 -13.00 17.36 21.21
N GLY A 549 -11.92 17.96 21.69
CA GLY A 549 -11.19 17.52 22.90
C GLY A 549 -10.32 16.28 22.78
N VAL A 550 -10.26 15.62 21.59
CA VAL A 550 -9.44 14.44 21.34
C VAL A 550 -9.01 14.40 19.88
N SER A 551 -7.85 13.78 19.62
CA SER A 551 -7.41 13.42 18.26
C SER A 551 -8.25 12.26 17.69
N GLY A 552 -7.95 11.78 16.53
CA GLY A 552 -8.54 10.55 15.96
C GLY A 552 -7.65 9.31 16.12
N LEU A 553 -6.63 9.36 17.00
CA LEU A 553 -5.66 8.27 17.12
C LEU A 553 -6.26 6.98 17.66
N PHE A 554 -7.23 7.09 18.57
CA PHE A 554 -7.85 5.95 19.24
C PHE A 554 -9.37 5.90 19.03
N PRO A 555 -9.96 4.69 19.07
CA PRO A 555 -11.41 4.52 18.96
C PRO A 555 -12.17 5.35 19.99
N ARG A 556 -13.33 5.84 19.61
CA ARG A 556 -14.18 6.72 20.41
C ARG A 556 -15.33 5.98 21.03
N ILE A 557 -15.78 6.43 22.19
CA ILE A 557 -16.96 5.90 22.85
C ILE A 557 -18.20 6.62 22.30
N GLY A 558 -19.06 5.90 21.54
CA GLY A 558 -20.25 6.47 20.88
C GLY A 558 -21.39 6.76 21.84
N TRP A 559 -21.61 5.95 22.88
CA TRP A 559 -22.79 6.07 23.75
C TRP A 559 -22.78 7.26 24.70
N THR A 560 -21.66 7.90 24.98
CA THR A 560 -21.59 9.10 25.82
C THR A 560 -22.02 10.36 25.09
N GLY A 561 -21.76 10.44 23.80
CA GLY A 561 -22.00 11.62 22.95
C GLY A 561 -21.05 12.79 23.25
N GLU A 562 -19.90 12.53 23.89
CA GLU A 562 -18.93 13.55 24.26
C GLU A 562 -17.91 13.85 23.14
N ASN A 563 -17.62 12.86 22.30
CA ASN A 563 -16.54 12.91 21.32
C ASN A 563 -17.05 13.03 19.86
N GLU A 564 -18.07 13.81 19.65
CA GLU A 564 -18.69 13.99 18.32
C GLU A 564 -17.86 14.85 17.37
N TRP A 565 -17.95 14.53 16.07
CA TRP A 565 -17.52 15.50 15.05
C TRP A 565 -18.47 16.71 15.06
N GLN A 566 -17.91 17.90 15.16
CA GLN A 566 -18.67 19.15 15.18
C GLN A 566 -18.82 19.77 13.77
N GLY A 567 -18.38 19.08 12.75
CA GLY A 567 -18.36 19.54 11.37
C GLY A 567 -16.99 19.37 10.73
N TYR A 568 -16.63 20.30 9.90
CA TYR A 568 -15.37 20.29 9.17
C TYR A 568 -14.76 21.69 9.16
N TYR A 569 -13.44 21.76 9.16
CA TYR A 569 -12.73 23.02 8.90
C TYR A 569 -12.95 23.48 7.46
N ALA A 570 -12.93 24.78 7.22
CA ALA A 570 -13.02 25.34 5.90
C ALA A 570 -11.71 25.12 5.13
N SER A 571 -11.78 24.82 3.81
CA SER A 571 -10.57 24.58 2.99
C SER A 571 -9.61 25.77 2.96
N ALA A 572 -10.08 26.99 3.23
CA ALA A 572 -9.22 28.17 3.35
C ALA A 572 -8.30 28.13 4.56
N GLU A 573 -8.64 27.33 5.59
CA GLU A 573 -7.85 27.15 6.82
C GLU A 573 -6.74 26.11 6.65
N ASN A 574 -6.74 25.40 5.51
CA ASN A 574 -5.73 24.38 5.25
C ASN A 574 -4.33 25.02 5.15
N PRO A 575 -3.32 24.39 5.76
CA PRO A 575 -1.95 24.89 5.73
C PRO A 575 -1.42 25.05 4.30
N SER A 576 -0.72 26.15 4.04
CA SER A 576 -0.15 26.44 2.73
C SER A 576 1.05 27.40 2.81
N VAL A 577 1.93 27.29 1.81
CA VAL A 577 3.10 28.15 1.66
C VAL A 577 3.18 28.63 0.22
N LEU A 578 3.55 29.91 0.03
CA LEU A 578 3.84 30.47 -1.28
C LEU A 578 5.19 31.19 -1.21
N ASN A 579 6.12 30.83 -2.10
CA ASN A 579 7.47 31.41 -2.19
C ASN A 579 8.21 31.47 -0.85
N PRO A 580 8.52 30.29 -0.24
CA PRO A 580 9.25 30.25 1.03
C PRO A 580 10.62 30.93 0.92
N LYS A 581 11.09 31.53 2.02
CA LYS A 581 12.36 32.30 2.07
C LYS A 581 13.58 31.41 1.75
N GLU A 582 13.52 30.14 2.08
CA GLU A 582 14.56 29.15 1.80
C GLU A 582 14.76 28.92 0.30
N GLY A 583 13.80 29.28 -0.53
CA GLY A 583 13.77 29.07 -1.96
C GLY A 583 13.52 27.62 -2.37
N TYR A 584 13.04 26.78 -1.47
CA TYR A 584 12.57 25.42 -1.73
C TYR A 584 11.55 24.97 -0.70
N TRP A 585 10.78 23.91 -1.04
CA TRP A 585 9.89 23.24 -0.12
C TRP A 585 9.90 21.74 -0.43
N ALA A 586 9.85 20.88 0.61
CA ALA A 586 9.87 19.42 0.45
C ALA A 586 8.89 18.76 1.41
N THR A 587 8.21 17.73 0.93
CA THR A 587 7.38 16.86 1.77
C THR A 587 7.68 15.38 1.53
N ALA A 588 7.69 14.60 2.61
CA ALA A 588 7.93 13.16 2.59
C ALA A 588 7.06 12.44 3.63
N ASN A 589 5.80 12.84 3.76
CA ASN A 589 4.80 12.31 4.68
C ASN A 589 5.10 12.56 6.18
N HIS A 590 6.08 13.42 6.49
CA HIS A 590 6.41 13.83 7.85
C HIS A 590 5.49 14.97 8.30
N ARG A 591 5.48 15.28 9.59
CA ARG A 591 4.79 16.44 10.14
C ARG A 591 5.40 17.73 9.58
N ILE A 592 4.59 18.58 8.95
CA ILE A 592 5.04 19.74 8.20
C ILE A 592 4.80 21.04 8.93
N TRP A 593 3.88 21.05 9.88
CA TRP A 593 3.55 22.22 10.73
C TRP A 593 3.51 21.81 12.18
N ASP A 594 3.66 22.81 13.07
CA ASP A 594 3.63 22.62 14.50
C ASP A 594 2.20 22.60 15.08
N ASP A 595 2.09 22.27 16.36
CA ASP A 595 0.83 22.16 17.08
C ASP A 595 0.21 23.53 17.46
N SER A 596 0.77 24.64 16.98
CA SER A 596 0.19 25.98 17.16
C SER A 596 -1.10 26.18 16.36
N SER A 597 -1.40 25.28 15.41
CA SER A 597 -2.62 25.29 14.60
C SER A 597 -3.74 24.57 15.34
N GLU A 598 -4.93 25.18 15.42
CA GLU A 598 -6.15 24.51 15.90
C GLU A 598 -6.60 23.38 14.96
N LEU A 599 -6.07 23.32 13.74
CA LEU A 599 -6.39 22.30 12.75
C LEU A 599 -5.64 21.00 13.05
N TRP A 600 -6.36 20.01 13.56
CA TRP A 600 -5.83 18.65 13.68
C TRP A 600 -5.86 17.92 12.36
N VAL A 601 -4.70 17.56 11.84
CA VAL A 601 -4.59 16.91 10.50
C VAL A 601 -4.29 15.44 10.61
N SER A 602 -3.40 15.02 11.48
CA SER A 602 -3.00 13.63 11.60
C SER A 602 -2.57 13.27 13.02
N SER A 603 -2.85 12.03 13.37
CA SER A 603 -2.34 11.34 14.56
C SER A 603 -1.19 10.39 14.26
N SER A 604 -0.81 10.22 12.98
CA SER A 604 0.13 9.17 12.56
C SER A 604 0.99 9.68 11.40
N TRP A 605 2.16 10.17 11.72
CA TRP A 605 3.12 10.71 10.77
C TRP A 605 4.26 9.73 10.51
N TYR A 606 4.85 9.78 9.29
CA TYR A 606 6.17 9.20 9.09
C TYR A 606 7.23 10.02 9.81
N GLY A 607 8.34 9.39 10.17
CA GLY A 607 9.55 10.06 10.64
C GLY A 607 10.07 11.08 9.63
N ALA A 608 10.85 12.06 10.10
CA ALA A 608 11.36 13.15 9.26
C ALA A 608 12.58 12.76 8.41
N ASP A 609 13.13 11.56 8.55
CA ASP A 609 14.36 11.06 7.95
C ASP A 609 14.48 11.35 6.45
N ARG A 610 13.46 10.99 5.63
CA ARG A 610 13.44 11.28 4.19
C ARG A 610 13.33 12.78 3.90
N ALA A 611 12.51 13.49 4.67
CA ALA A 611 12.35 14.94 4.52
C ALA A 611 13.62 15.68 4.89
N ASP A 612 14.31 15.27 5.95
CA ASP A 612 15.57 15.86 6.39
C ASP A 612 16.67 15.59 5.37
N ARG A 613 16.71 14.38 4.78
CA ARG A 613 17.62 14.11 3.68
C ARG A 613 17.34 14.97 2.44
N ALA A 614 16.08 15.14 2.07
CA ALA A 614 15.72 16.03 0.96
C ALA A 614 16.13 17.49 1.25
N LYS A 615 15.87 17.98 2.46
CA LYS A 615 16.30 19.33 2.89
C LYS A 615 17.81 19.47 2.89
N GLU A 616 18.56 18.48 3.38
CA GLU A 616 20.03 18.46 3.35
C GLU A 616 20.55 18.64 1.91
N LEU A 617 20.03 17.85 0.97
CA LEU A 617 20.43 17.91 -0.44
C LEU A 617 20.05 19.24 -1.11
N LEU A 618 18.84 19.73 -0.86
CA LEU A 618 18.34 21.01 -1.38
C LEU A 618 19.08 22.20 -0.79
N ALA A 619 19.50 22.14 0.49
CA ALA A 619 20.25 23.19 1.15
C ALA A 619 21.72 23.27 0.69
N ALA A 620 22.36 22.11 0.43
CA ALA A 620 23.77 22.01 0.07
C ALA A 620 24.10 22.68 -1.27
N GLY A 621 23.17 22.60 -2.26
CA GLY A 621 23.33 23.19 -3.58
C GLY A 621 22.86 24.64 -3.65
N LYS A 622 23.57 25.50 -4.40
CA LYS A 622 23.13 26.88 -4.65
C LYS A 622 22.37 27.02 -5.97
N GLN A 623 22.57 26.13 -6.91
CA GLN A 623 21.96 26.16 -8.25
C GLN A 623 21.68 24.74 -8.71
N HIS A 624 20.44 24.30 -8.54
CA HIS A 624 19.99 22.95 -8.89
C HIS A 624 19.61 22.82 -10.36
N THR A 625 19.74 21.61 -10.88
CA THR A 625 19.33 21.19 -12.23
C THR A 625 18.30 20.06 -12.18
N ALA A 626 17.70 19.72 -13.32
CA ALA A 626 16.82 18.55 -13.43
C ALA A 626 17.59 17.23 -13.16
N GLU A 627 18.88 17.17 -13.55
CA GLU A 627 19.74 16.01 -13.25
C GLU A 627 19.98 15.85 -11.75
N ASP A 628 20.10 16.96 -10.99
CA ASP A 628 20.21 16.90 -9.53
C ASP A 628 18.90 16.39 -8.91
N MET A 629 17.74 16.81 -9.43
CA MET A 629 16.45 16.29 -8.99
C MET A 629 16.37 14.77 -9.19
N ALA A 630 16.83 14.27 -10.35
CA ALA A 630 16.86 12.83 -10.62
C ALA A 630 17.83 12.08 -9.68
N LYS A 631 19.01 12.65 -9.39
CA LYS A 631 19.96 12.07 -8.42
C LYS A 631 19.35 12.02 -7.01
N PHE A 632 18.61 13.05 -6.60
CA PHE A 632 17.96 13.08 -5.29
C PHE A 632 16.85 12.02 -5.19
N GLN A 633 16.08 11.80 -6.26
CA GLN A 633 15.12 10.68 -6.32
C GLN A 633 15.79 9.30 -6.28
N GLY A 634 17.06 9.20 -6.63
CA GLY A 634 17.87 7.98 -6.54
C GLY A 634 18.70 7.84 -5.27
N ASP A 635 18.62 8.78 -4.32
CA ASP A 635 19.44 8.78 -3.10
C ASP A 635 19.03 7.66 -2.14
N VAL A 636 20.00 6.87 -1.69
CA VAL A 636 19.84 5.71 -0.80
C VAL A 636 20.48 5.92 0.57
N VAL A 637 20.68 7.16 0.99
CA VAL A 637 21.20 7.48 2.33
C VAL A 637 20.06 7.56 3.32
N SER A 638 20.13 6.76 4.38
CA SER A 638 19.17 6.73 5.49
C SER A 638 19.68 7.54 6.68
N HIS A 639 18.94 8.56 7.08
CA HIS A 639 19.21 9.31 8.31
C HIS A 639 19.01 8.45 9.56
N THR A 640 18.04 7.53 9.55
CA THR A 640 17.81 6.58 10.65
C THR A 640 19.02 5.66 10.81
N ALA A 641 19.60 5.17 9.71
CA ALA A 641 20.83 4.39 9.77
C ALA A 641 22.03 5.18 10.34
N ARG A 642 22.16 6.46 10.00
CA ARG A 642 23.15 7.36 10.59
C ARG A 642 22.96 7.56 12.08
N LYS A 643 21.72 7.85 12.54
CA LYS A 643 21.38 7.96 13.97
C LYS A 643 21.65 6.66 14.71
N THR A 644 21.28 5.52 14.15
CA THR A 644 21.56 4.20 14.74
C THR A 644 23.06 3.97 14.88
N LYS A 645 23.85 4.28 13.86
CA LYS A 645 25.32 4.20 13.94
C LYS A 645 25.87 5.11 15.04
N GLU A 646 25.42 6.35 15.12
CA GLU A 646 25.84 7.27 16.17
C GLU A 646 25.54 6.70 17.57
N LEU A 647 24.35 6.12 17.77
CA LEU A 647 23.97 5.44 19.01
C LEU A 647 24.92 4.28 19.33
N LEU A 648 25.29 3.47 18.36
CA LEU A 648 26.16 2.30 18.54
C LEU A 648 27.60 2.68 18.95
N PHE A 649 28.11 3.84 18.50
CA PHE A 649 29.54 4.18 18.61
C PHE A 649 29.84 5.42 19.46
N SER A 650 28.83 6.12 19.99
CA SER A 650 29.01 7.33 20.78
C SER A 650 28.12 7.39 22.00
N GLY A 651 28.48 8.25 22.98
CA GLY A 651 27.71 8.47 24.20
C GLY A 651 27.75 7.33 25.24
N GLU A 652 26.91 7.45 26.26
CA GLU A 652 26.82 6.46 27.36
C GLU A 652 26.33 5.11 26.89
N PHE A 653 25.37 5.08 25.96
CA PHE A 653 24.82 3.83 25.44
C PHE A 653 25.87 2.93 24.79
N SER A 654 26.89 3.49 24.13
CA SER A 654 28.00 2.72 23.55
C SER A 654 28.80 1.94 24.61
N ALA A 655 28.94 2.49 25.81
CA ALA A 655 29.58 1.79 26.93
C ALA A 655 28.69 0.68 27.52
N GLU A 656 27.40 0.96 27.67
CA GLU A 656 26.40 -0.05 28.08
C GLU A 656 26.33 -1.22 27.09
N LEU A 657 26.32 -0.91 25.79
CA LEU A 657 26.30 -1.90 24.72
C LEU A 657 27.56 -2.79 24.78
N LYS A 658 28.74 -2.19 24.98
CA LYS A 658 29.97 -2.97 25.14
C LYS A 658 29.91 -3.91 26.34
N ALA A 659 29.43 -3.44 27.48
CA ALA A 659 29.23 -4.28 28.66
C ALA A 659 28.24 -5.42 28.39
N ALA A 660 27.14 -5.15 27.66
CA ALA A 660 26.19 -6.16 27.26
C ALA A 660 26.78 -7.22 26.31
N ILE A 661 27.60 -6.78 25.35
CA ILE A 661 28.34 -7.68 24.44
C ILE A 661 29.31 -8.58 25.22
N ASP A 662 30.00 -8.03 26.26
CA ASP A 662 30.91 -8.80 27.08
C ASP A 662 30.22 -9.92 27.88
N LEU A 663 28.92 -9.83 28.11
CA LEU A 663 28.10 -10.84 28.77
C LEU A 663 27.56 -11.93 27.82
N LEU A 664 27.67 -11.77 26.53
CA LEU A 664 27.23 -12.77 25.55
C LEU A 664 28.11 -14.03 25.58
N PRO A 665 27.56 -15.18 25.17
CA PRO A 665 28.34 -16.39 24.93
C PRO A 665 29.48 -16.10 23.92
N PRO A 666 30.65 -16.79 24.03
CA PRO A 666 31.83 -16.44 23.21
C PRO A 666 31.59 -16.37 21.70
N SER A 667 30.75 -17.25 21.15
CA SER A 667 30.40 -17.26 19.74
C SER A 667 29.54 -16.05 19.32
N GLU A 668 28.58 -15.68 20.15
CA GLU A 668 27.71 -14.53 19.92
C GLU A 668 28.47 -13.22 20.11
N LYS A 669 29.34 -13.14 21.16
CA LYS A 669 30.23 -12.03 21.38
C LYS A 669 31.08 -11.74 20.14
N SER A 670 31.73 -12.78 19.60
CA SER A 670 32.56 -12.64 18.39
C SER A 670 31.77 -12.11 17.19
N ARG A 671 30.53 -12.58 17.00
CA ARG A 671 29.66 -12.10 15.93
C ARG A 671 29.23 -10.65 16.16
N ALA A 672 28.87 -10.26 17.39
CA ALA A 672 28.50 -8.89 17.71
C ALA A 672 29.66 -7.90 17.48
N GLU A 673 30.88 -8.29 17.86
CA GLU A 673 32.10 -7.53 17.59
C GLU A 673 32.40 -7.41 16.08
N GLU A 674 32.18 -8.50 15.32
CA GLU A 674 32.27 -8.49 13.84
C GLU A 674 31.25 -7.53 13.23
N ALA A 675 29.98 -7.56 13.67
CA ALA A 675 28.96 -6.63 13.20
C ALA A 675 29.37 -5.17 13.43
N LEU A 676 29.83 -4.84 14.65
CA LEU A 676 30.32 -3.49 14.95
C LEU A 676 31.50 -3.10 14.06
N SER A 677 32.42 -4.03 13.77
CA SER A 677 33.55 -3.77 12.88
C SER A 677 33.10 -3.40 11.47
N LEU A 678 32.11 -4.09 10.90
CA LEU A 678 31.54 -3.81 9.59
C LEU A 678 30.77 -2.48 9.57
N LEU A 679 30.03 -2.16 10.65
CA LEU A 679 29.25 -0.94 10.77
C LEU A 679 30.07 0.30 11.12
N LYS A 680 31.31 0.15 11.58
CA LYS A 680 32.15 1.28 12.01
C LYS A 680 32.32 2.36 10.95
N ASN A 681 32.54 1.97 9.70
CA ASN A 681 32.73 2.88 8.57
C ASN A 681 31.48 3.04 7.70
N PHE A 682 30.35 2.47 8.11
CA PHE A 682 29.09 2.62 7.42
C PHE A 682 28.62 4.07 7.48
N ASP A 683 28.31 4.69 6.36
CA ASP A 683 27.91 6.10 6.23
C ASP A 683 26.40 6.34 6.20
N GLY A 684 25.62 5.25 6.36
CA GLY A 684 24.16 5.25 6.23
C GLY A 684 23.68 5.04 4.78
N SER A 685 24.60 4.77 3.84
CA SER A 685 24.23 4.51 2.45
C SER A 685 23.82 3.05 2.24
N LEU A 686 22.56 2.82 1.96
CA LEU A 686 22.00 1.50 1.68
C LEU A 686 22.19 1.11 0.21
N ASN A 687 23.44 1.23 -0.27
CA ASN A 687 23.79 0.85 -1.63
C ASN A 687 23.65 -0.68 -1.81
N LYS A 688 23.08 -1.10 -2.95
CA LYS A 688 22.86 -2.52 -3.28
C LYS A 688 24.11 -3.38 -3.22
N ASP A 689 25.32 -2.80 -3.41
CA ASP A 689 26.58 -3.52 -3.39
C ASP A 689 27.28 -3.49 -2.02
N SER A 690 26.65 -2.90 -0.98
CA SER A 690 27.22 -2.74 0.37
C SER A 690 26.96 -3.95 1.26
N ALA A 691 28.03 -4.56 1.79
CA ALA A 691 27.92 -5.58 2.83
C ALA A 691 27.47 -4.99 4.18
N ALA A 692 27.95 -3.76 4.51
CA ALA A 692 27.57 -3.08 5.75
C ALA A 692 26.07 -2.76 5.78
N ALA A 693 25.48 -2.39 4.63
CA ALA A 693 24.04 -2.20 4.51
C ALA A 693 23.25 -3.49 4.80
N ALA A 694 23.69 -4.65 4.26
CA ALA A 694 23.07 -5.94 4.54
C ALA A 694 23.13 -6.31 6.03
N VAL A 695 24.25 -6.08 6.68
CA VAL A 695 24.41 -6.32 8.13
C VAL A 695 23.54 -5.36 8.94
N TYR A 696 23.46 -4.09 8.55
CA TYR A 696 22.59 -3.11 9.19
C TYR A 696 21.10 -3.52 9.14
N GLU A 697 20.63 -3.90 7.97
CA GLU A 697 19.22 -4.31 7.79
C GLU A 697 18.89 -5.61 8.52
N ASN A 698 19.81 -6.58 8.56
CA ASN A 698 19.66 -7.77 9.38
C ASN A 698 19.69 -7.44 10.88
N PHE A 699 20.51 -6.47 11.30
CA PHE A 699 20.51 -5.98 12.68
C PHE A 699 19.16 -5.36 13.06
N VAL A 700 18.63 -4.46 12.23
CA VAL A 700 17.33 -3.81 12.49
C VAL A 700 16.18 -4.83 12.51
N SER A 701 16.23 -5.81 11.61
CA SER A 701 15.25 -6.90 11.57
C SER A 701 15.30 -7.79 12.83
N ALA A 702 16.50 -8.18 13.25
CA ALA A 702 16.69 -8.94 14.48
C ALA A 702 16.24 -8.15 15.73
N MET A 703 16.57 -6.86 15.80
CA MET A 703 16.15 -5.96 16.86
C MET A 703 14.61 -5.91 16.98
N ALA A 704 13.90 -5.80 15.86
CA ALA A 704 12.44 -5.77 15.88
C ALA A 704 11.82 -7.04 16.44
N VAL A 705 12.34 -8.20 16.01
CA VAL A 705 11.84 -9.49 16.48
C VAL A 705 12.12 -9.65 17.98
N LEU A 706 13.33 -9.33 18.43
CA LEU A 706 13.72 -9.46 19.85
C LEU A 706 12.99 -8.47 20.76
N THR A 707 12.50 -7.35 20.21
CA THR A 707 11.82 -6.32 21.00
C THR A 707 10.32 -6.57 21.13
N PHE A 708 9.68 -7.17 20.13
CA PHE A 708 8.20 -7.18 20.10
C PHE A 708 7.58 -8.58 20.01
N ALA A 709 8.30 -9.57 19.52
CA ALA A 709 7.66 -10.84 19.17
C ALA A 709 7.09 -11.59 20.39
N ASP A 710 7.73 -11.51 21.53
CA ASP A 710 7.33 -12.22 22.74
C ASP A 710 5.98 -11.75 23.29
N GLU A 711 5.72 -10.43 23.34
CA GLU A 711 4.42 -9.88 23.74
C GLU A 711 3.34 -10.14 22.71
N LEU A 712 3.71 -10.18 21.44
CA LEU A 712 2.77 -10.34 20.32
C LEU A 712 2.46 -11.81 20.00
N GLY A 713 2.86 -12.74 20.87
CA GLY A 713 2.55 -14.16 20.74
C GLY A 713 3.50 -14.96 19.83
N GLY A 714 4.67 -14.40 19.55
CA GLY A 714 5.73 -14.95 18.73
C GLY A 714 5.78 -14.39 17.31
N HIS A 715 6.94 -14.48 16.70
CA HIS A 715 7.16 -14.11 15.30
C HIS A 715 6.20 -14.90 14.37
N GLY A 716 5.55 -14.23 13.43
CA GLY A 716 4.56 -14.84 12.52
C GLY A 716 3.20 -15.14 13.14
N SER A 717 2.95 -14.77 14.42
CA SER A 717 1.62 -14.87 15.01
C SER A 717 0.62 -13.88 14.37
N PRO A 718 -0.69 -14.10 14.47
CA PRO A 718 -1.68 -13.14 13.95
C PRO A 718 -1.55 -11.73 14.54
N LEU A 719 -1.12 -11.60 15.80
CA LEU A 719 -0.93 -10.29 16.43
C LEU A 719 0.35 -9.61 15.93
N TRP A 720 1.44 -10.36 15.75
CA TRP A 720 2.64 -9.90 15.07
C TRP A 720 2.34 -9.37 13.66
N GLU A 721 1.61 -10.14 12.86
CA GLU A 721 1.22 -9.74 11.51
C GLU A 721 0.36 -8.47 11.48
N ASN A 722 -0.52 -8.28 12.46
CA ASN A 722 -1.30 -7.05 12.61
C ASN A 722 -0.41 -5.85 12.95
N PHE A 723 0.55 -6.04 13.85
CA PHE A 723 1.54 -5.02 14.20
C PHE A 723 2.43 -4.67 13.01
N GLN A 724 2.86 -5.67 12.22
CA GLN A 724 3.56 -5.44 10.97
C GLN A 724 2.72 -4.66 9.96
N GLY A 725 1.42 -4.92 9.89
CA GLY A 725 0.48 -4.17 9.06
C GLY A 725 0.39 -2.70 9.47
N LEU A 726 0.41 -2.41 10.76
CA LEU A 726 0.49 -1.06 11.31
C LEU A 726 1.82 -0.39 10.92
N ASN A 727 2.93 -1.09 11.09
CA ASN A 727 4.27 -0.58 10.81
C ASN A 727 4.49 -0.20 9.34
N LYS A 728 3.76 -0.78 8.40
CA LYS A 728 3.76 -0.33 6.99
C LYS A 728 3.36 1.13 6.82
N ARG A 729 2.73 1.75 7.81
CA ARG A 729 2.20 3.11 7.76
C ARG A 729 2.94 4.09 8.64
N SER A 730 3.19 3.73 9.89
CA SER A 730 3.78 4.62 10.91
C SER A 730 5.06 4.07 11.53
N TYR A 731 5.67 3.11 10.87
CA TYR A 731 6.84 2.38 11.31
C TYR A 731 7.99 3.26 11.80
N ASN A 732 8.32 4.27 11.03
CA ASN A 732 9.45 5.16 11.34
C ASN A 732 9.26 5.86 12.71
N ALA A 733 8.02 6.26 13.03
CA ALA A 733 7.74 6.89 14.32
C ALA A 733 7.95 5.92 15.49
N VAL A 734 7.52 4.65 15.36
CA VAL A 734 7.73 3.62 16.39
C VAL A 734 9.23 3.33 16.57
N GLN A 735 9.98 3.16 15.49
CA GLN A 735 11.41 2.90 15.55
C GLN A 735 12.19 4.06 16.15
N ASP A 736 11.98 5.29 15.66
CA ASP A 736 12.66 6.47 16.14
C ASP A 736 12.35 6.71 17.63
N HIS A 737 11.10 6.52 18.04
CA HIS A 737 10.68 6.64 19.42
C HIS A 737 11.37 5.62 20.33
N LEU A 738 11.44 4.36 19.93
CA LEU A 738 12.13 3.30 20.69
C LEU A 738 13.64 3.51 20.74
N LEU A 739 14.26 3.94 19.64
CA LEU A 739 15.68 4.26 19.63
C LEU A 739 16.03 5.37 20.63
N ALA A 740 15.12 6.32 20.85
CA ALA A 740 15.31 7.40 21.81
C ALA A 740 15.05 7.00 23.28
N ARG A 741 14.36 5.87 23.55
CA ARG A 741 13.89 5.50 24.89
C ARG A 741 14.53 4.24 25.46
N ALA A 742 15.22 4.38 26.60
CA ALA A 742 15.74 3.25 27.37
C ALA A 742 14.69 2.61 28.30
N ASP A 743 13.63 3.34 28.63
CA ASP A 743 12.56 2.97 29.58
C ASP A 743 11.39 2.22 28.95
N SER A 744 11.45 1.86 27.68
CA SER A 744 10.38 1.09 27.01
C SER A 744 10.19 -0.27 27.67
N PRO A 745 8.94 -0.66 27.98
CA PRO A 745 8.63 -1.97 28.56
C PRO A 745 8.83 -3.13 27.56
N PHE A 746 9.08 -2.84 26.28
CA PHE A 746 9.31 -3.83 25.23
C PHE A 746 10.77 -4.28 25.12
N TRP A 747 11.70 -3.71 25.92
CA TRP A 747 13.07 -4.24 25.96
C TRP A 747 13.19 -5.52 26.76
N ASP A 748 12.23 -5.79 27.66
CA ASP A 748 12.21 -6.95 28.55
C ASP A 748 11.53 -8.14 27.86
N ASN A 749 12.23 -9.26 27.73
CA ASN A 749 11.66 -10.46 27.12
C ASN A 749 10.75 -11.20 28.12
N THR A 750 9.46 -11.12 27.87
CA THR A 750 8.43 -11.74 28.75
C THR A 750 8.52 -13.27 28.84
N GLN A 751 9.30 -13.93 27.98
CA GLN A 751 9.51 -15.36 28.00
C GLN A 751 10.67 -15.78 28.92
N THR A 752 11.45 -14.83 29.44
CA THR A 752 12.56 -15.04 30.39
C THR A 752 12.33 -14.32 31.71
N PRO A 753 11.30 -14.69 32.49
CA PRO A 753 10.85 -13.97 33.68
C PRO A 753 11.89 -13.91 34.82
N GLU A 754 12.93 -14.72 34.75
CA GLU A 754 14.06 -14.73 35.68
C GLU A 754 15.14 -13.68 35.35
N LYS A 755 15.06 -13.03 34.20
CA LYS A 755 16.03 -12.07 33.71
C LYS A 755 15.29 -10.86 33.17
N GLN A 756 15.74 -9.69 33.53
CA GLN A 756 15.25 -8.44 32.95
C GLN A 756 16.24 -7.97 31.90
N GLU A 757 15.82 -7.94 30.65
CA GLU A 757 16.61 -7.43 29.54
C GLU A 757 16.53 -5.90 29.46
N SER A 758 17.65 -5.33 29.05
CA SER A 758 17.77 -3.90 28.76
C SER A 758 17.91 -3.67 27.25
N LYS A 759 17.68 -2.43 26.82
CA LYS A 759 17.93 -1.99 25.44
C LYS A 759 19.32 -2.43 24.94
N ALA A 760 20.38 -2.27 25.76
CA ALA A 760 21.72 -2.65 25.40
C ALA A 760 21.88 -4.17 25.19
N MET A 761 21.19 -4.98 25.96
CA MET A 761 21.20 -6.45 25.81
C MET A 761 20.49 -6.91 24.54
N ILE A 762 19.34 -6.31 24.22
CA ILE A 762 18.63 -6.55 22.95
C ILE A 762 19.52 -6.17 21.77
N PHE A 763 20.17 -5.01 21.79
CA PHE A 763 21.09 -4.56 20.76
C PHE A 763 22.29 -5.50 20.59
N ALA A 764 22.88 -5.98 21.67
CA ALA A 764 24.01 -6.92 21.65
C ALA A 764 23.60 -8.24 20.96
N SER A 765 22.45 -8.80 21.34
CA SER A 765 21.91 -10.02 20.73
C SER A 765 21.52 -9.79 19.25
N ALA A 766 20.94 -8.64 18.91
CA ALA A 766 20.58 -8.31 17.54
C ALA A 766 21.81 -8.16 16.62
N LEU A 767 22.93 -7.57 17.13
CA LEU A 767 24.20 -7.49 16.41
C LEU A 767 24.77 -8.88 16.13
N ALA A 768 24.74 -9.76 17.11
CA ALA A 768 25.18 -11.16 16.94
C ALA A 768 24.30 -11.88 15.89
N GLY A 769 23.00 -11.73 16.00
CA GLY A 769 22.02 -12.31 15.08
C GLY A 769 22.16 -11.80 13.64
N SER A 770 22.56 -10.56 13.46
CA SER A 770 22.74 -9.96 12.12
C SER A 770 23.84 -10.66 11.30
N ILE A 771 24.95 -11.07 11.94
CA ILE A 771 26.01 -11.81 11.26
C ILE A 771 25.55 -13.24 10.95
N GLU A 772 24.88 -13.89 11.90
CA GLU A 772 24.35 -15.23 11.70
C GLU A 772 23.37 -15.29 10.53
N GLU A 773 22.42 -14.35 10.48
CA GLU A 773 21.45 -14.30 9.39
C GLU A 773 22.11 -13.93 8.05
N SER A 774 23.08 -13.03 8.06
CA SER A 774 23.87 -12.70 6.85
C SER A 774 24.65 -13.91 6.32
N GLU A 775 25.24 -14.74 7.21
CA GLU A 775 25.89 -16.00 6.83
C GLU A 775 24.91 -16.98 6.20
N LYS A 776 23.73 -17.11 6.79
CA LYS A 776 22.68 -17.99 6.32
C LYS A 776 22.15 -17.59 4.95
N GLN A 777 21.95 -16.29 4.72
CA GLN A 777 21.42 -15.74 3.48
C GLN A 777 22.48 -15.68 2.35
N MET A 778 23.74 -15.33 2.65
CA MET A 778 24.75 -14.98 1.65
C MET A 778 26.01 -15.89 1.71
N GLY A 779 26.07 -16.83 2.66
CA GLY A 779 27.22 -17.72 2.90
C GLY A 779 28.34 -17.05 3.70
N LYS A 780 29.38 -17.82 3.98
CA LYS A 780 30.48 -17.42 4.90
C LYS A 780 31.51 -16.44 4.30
N ALA A 781 31.50 -16.21 2.99
CA ALA A 781 32.46 -15.35 2.31
C ALA A 781 32.01 -13.89 2.39
N ARG A 782 32.58 -13.09 3.33
CA ARG A 782 32.18 -11.68 3.61
C ARG A 782 32.38 -10.77 2.41
N ASP A 783 33.41 -11.01 1.62
CA ASP A 783 33.69 -10.27 0.37
C ASP A 783 32.60 -10.42 -0.71
N LYS A 784 31.71 -11.39 -0.53
CA LYS A 784 30.57 -11.64 -1.40
C LYS A 784 29.25 -11.09 -0.87
N TRP A 785 29.27 -10.53 0.32
CA TRP A 785 28.03 -9.95 0.89
C TRP A 785 27.67 -8.65 0.19
N ALA A 786 26.41 -8.47 -0.08
CA ALA A 786 25.86 -7.27 -0.71
C ALA A 786 24.37 -7.15 -0.42
N TRP A 787 23.89 -5.95 -0.11
CA TRP A 787 22.49 -5.69 0.20
C TRP A 787 21.55 -6.20 -0.90
N GLY A 788 21.85 -5.88 -2.16
CA GLY A 788 21.04 -6.27 -3.31
C GLY A 788 21.02 -7.78 -3.64
N LYS A 789 21.67 -8.64 -2.86
CA LYS A 789 21.52 -10.10 -2.96
C LYS A 789 20.36 -10.65 -2.17
N ILE A 790 19.94 -9.92 -1.17
CA ILE A 790 18.83 -10.27 -0.29
C ILE A 790 17.69 -9.27 -0.37
N HIS A 791 17.88 -8.18 -1.12
CA HIS A 791 16.94 -7.09 -1.31
C HIS A 791 16.74 -6.83 -2.79
N GLU A 792 15.58 -7.24 -3.32
CA GLU A 792 15.37 -7.29 -4.76
C GLU A 792 13.99 -6.75 -5.16
N TYR A 793 13.93 -6.08 -6.31
CA TYR A 793 12.69 -5.78 -7.00
C TYR A 793 12.19 -7.04 -7.72
N TYR A 794 11.03 -7.53 -7.32
CA TYR A 794 10.36 -8.64 -7.98
C TYR A 794 8.90 -8.30 -8.25
N TRP A 795 8.62 -7.88 -9.49
CA TRP A 795 7.26 -7.53 -9.92
C TRP A 795 6.43 -8.79 -10.10
N GLN A 796 5.70 -9.13 -9.05
CA GLN A 796 4.86 -10.32 -9.02
C GLN A 796 3.41 -9.95 -9.35
N HIS A 797 2.88 -10.54 -10.43
CA HIS A 797 1.47 -10.43 -10.77
C HIS A 797 0.62 -11.21 -9.76
N GLN A 798 -0.53 -10.68 -9.36
CA GLN A 798 -1.33 -11.25 -8.27
C GLN A 798 -1.77 -12.70 -8.52
N PHE A 799 -2.08 -13.05 -9.77
CA PHE A 799 -2.49 -14.41 -10.10
C PHE A 799 -1.37 -15.43 -9.96
N THR A 800 -0.11 -15.01 -10.03
CA THR A 800 1.03 -15.92 -9.91
C THR A 800 1.30 -16.38 -8.48
N LYS A 801 0.75 -15.72 -7.47
CA LYS A 801 0.83 -16.17 -6.07
C LYS A 801 0.18 -17.54 -5.87
N LYS A 802 -0.91 -17.82 -6.59
CA LYS A 802 -1.61 -19.12 -6.55
C LYS A 802 -1.29 -20.01 -7.75
N ALA A 803 -0.87 -19.44 -8.87
CA ALA A 803 -0.59 -20.13 -10.15
C ALA A 803 0.85 -19.87 -10.59
N GLY A 804 1.81 -20.41 -9.83
CA GLY A 804 3.25 -20.18 -10.04
C GLY A 804 3.74 -20.46 -11.46
N TYR A 805 3.08 -21.36 -12.20
CA TYR A 805 3.38 -21.66 -13.61
C TYR A 805 3.12 -20.48 -14.57
N LEU A 806 2.40 -19.42 -14.13
CA LEU A 806 2.23 -18.19 -14.91
C LEU A 806 3.34 -17.15 -14.68
N SER A 807 4.26 -17.40 -13.73
CA SER A 807 5.28 -16.44 -13.34
C SER A 807 6.19 -16.05 -14.49
N PHE A 808 6.60 -17.00 -15.35
CA PHE A 808 7.45 -16.72 -16.53
C PHE A 808 6.79 -15.76 -17.53
N TYR A 809 5.47 -15.70 -17.56
CA TYR A 809 4.71 -14.86 -18.49
C TYR A 809 4.36 -13.49 -17.88
N LEU A 810 3.92 -13.46 -16.61
CA LEU A 810 3.34 -12.27 -15.98
C LEU A 810 4.33 -11.50 -15.09
N ASN A 811 5.31 -12.18 -14.47
CA ASN A 811 6.24 -11.53 -13.54
C ASN A 811 7.47 -10.95 -14.24
N ARG A 812 8.16 -10.02 -13.56
CA ARG A 812 9.46 -9.47 -14.00
C ARG A 812 10.41 -9.40 -12.81
N GLY A 813 11.70 -9.53 -13.08
CA GLY A 813 12.77 -9.58 -12.08
C GLY A 813 13.24 -11.01 -11.78
N PRO A 814 14.03 -11.23 -10.71
CA PRO A 814 14.47 -10.22 -9.72
C PRO A 814 15.54 -9.26 -10.25
N HIS A 815 15.62 -8.07 -9.63
CA HIS A 815 16.67 -7.07 -9.86
C HIS A 815 17.14 -6.54 -8.52
N ALA A 816 18.45 -6.46 -8.31
CA ALA A 816 19.04 -5.96 -7.08
C ALA A 816 18.58 -4.52 -6.78
N ALA A 817 18.12 -4.27 -5.55
CA ALA A 817 17.66 -2.99 -5.07
C ALA A 817 18.63 -2.40 -4.02
N GLY A 818 18.71 -1.08 -3.97
CA GLY A 818 19.30 -0.32 -2.87
C GLY A 818 18.23 0.53 -2.21
N GLY A 819 18.50 1.01 -0.99
CA GLY A 819 17.53 1.76 -0.18
C GLY A 819 16.72 0.88 0.78
N ASP A 820 15.81 1.50 1.49
CA ASP A 820 14.87 0.91 2.43
C ASP A 820 13.59 1.78 2.55
N LEU A 821 12.85 1.70 3.65
CA LEU A 821 11.71 2.57 3.95
C LEU A 821 12.12 4.02 4.28
N HIS A 822 13.36 4.26 4.72
CA HIS A 822 13.87 5.53 5.24
C HIS A 822 14.67 6.34 4.21
N THR A 823 14.86 5.83 3.00
CA THR A 823 15.61 6.48 1.93
C THR A 823 14.71 7.22 0.94
N LEU A 824 15.24 8.24 0.26
CA LEU A 824 14.48 8.94 -0.79
C LEU A 824 14.14 8.01 -1.95
N ASN A 825 15.12 7.23 -2.43
CA ASN A 825 14.84 6.12 -3.33
C ASN A 825 14.29 4.94 -2.55
N GLN A 826 13.02 5.02 -2.18
CA GLN A 826 12.40 4.05 -1.31
C GLN A 826 12.32 2.68 -1.97
N ALA A 827 12.95 1.69 -1.36
CA ALA A 827 12.78 0.28 -1.67
C ALA A 827 12.38 -0.43 -0.37
N GLY A 828 11.11 -0.29 0.00
CA GLY A 828 10.65 -0.67 1.33
C GLY A 828 10.57 -2.18 1.50
N ASN A 829 11.16 -2.68 2.57
CA ASN A 829 11.02 -4.01 3.15
C ASN A 829 10.28 -3.93 4.49
N LEU A 830 9.98 -5.06 5.10
CA LEU A 830 9.38 -5.14 6.44
C LEU A 830 10.41 -5.70 7.40
N TRP A 831 10.73 -4.94 8.46
CA TRP A 831 11.58 -5.47 9.51
C TRP A 831 10.97 -6.61 10.29
N GLY A 832 11.81 -7.56 10.70
CA GLY A 832 11.34 -8.77 11.33
C GLY A 832 10.58 -9.69 10.38
N ASP A 833 10.66 -9.47 9.06
CA ASP A 833 10.11 -10.31 8.00
C ASP A 833 11.16 -10.50 6.90
N SER A 834 10.78 -10.68 5.65
CA SER A 834 11.70 -10.80 4.52
C SER A 834 12.24 -9.44 4.09
N HIS A 835 13.46 -9.45 3.51
CA HIS A 835 14.03 -8.25 2.87
C HIS A 835 13.46 -7.96 1.48
N ASN A 836 12.43 -8.68 1.04
CA ASN A 836 11.79 -8.46 -0.25
C ASN A 836 11.20 -7.06 -0.35
N VAL A 837 11.48 -6.39 -1.45
CA VAL A 837 10.91 -5.07 -1.73
C VAL A 837 9.42 -5.19 -2.00
N TRP A 838 8.61 -4.45 -1.24
CA TRP A 838 7.17 -4.38 -1.46
C TRP A 838 6.68 -2.97 -1.81
N LEU A 839 7.44 -1.92 -1.43
CA LEU A 839 7.12 -0.51 -1.60
C LEU A 839 8.19 0.17 -2.46
N ILE A 840 7.77 0.88 -3.51
CA ILE A 840 8.69 1.49 -4.49
C ILE A 840 8.17 2.84 -4.98
N PRO A 841 9.03 3.71 -5.53
CA PRO A 841 8.57 4.83 -6.36
C PRO A 841 7.72 4.31 -7.52
N ALA A 842 6.40 4.51 -7.47
CA ALA A 842 5.51 4.04 -8.53
C ALA A 842 5.63 4.87 -9.80
N MET A 843 6.09 6.11 -9.65
CA MET A 843 6.52 7.00 -10.72
C MET A 843 7.68 7.86 -10.24
N ARG A 844 8.47 8.41 -11.16
CA ARG A 844 9.37 9.54 -10.94
C ARG A 844 9.05 10.62 -11.95
N PHE A 845 8.77 11.82 -11.44
CA PHE A 845 8.33 12.95 -12.23
C PHE A 845 9.19 14.18 -11.91
N ILE A 846 9.69 14.85 -12.94
CA ILE A 846 10.46 16.08 -12.85
C ILE A 846 9.92 17.07 -13.88
N VAL A 847 9.79 18.34 -13.47
CA VAL A 847 9.51 19.46 -14.37
C VAL A 847 10.59 20.50 -14.24
N ASP A 848 11.19 20.85 -15.36
CA ASP A 848 12.14 21.97 -15.52
C ASP A 848 11.54 22.99 -16.46
N PHE A 849 11.07 24.10 -15.93
CA PHE A 849 10.44 25.17 -16.73
C PHE A 849 11.41 25.89 -17.68
N SER A 850 12.72 25.60 -17.61
CA SER A 850 13.71 26.13 -18.55
C SER A 850 13.82 25.33 -19.84
N ALA A 851 13.35 24.09 -19.86
CA ALA A 851 13.42 23.20 -21.00
C ALA A 851 12.25 23.44 -21.98
N ASP A 852 12.49 23.19 -23.27
CA ASP A 852 11.44 23.27 -24.29
C ASP A 852 10.32 22.25 -24.07
N GLU A 853 10.69 21.04 -23.60
CA GLU A 853 9.80 20.00 -23.10
C GLU A 853 10.10 19.82 -21.60
N PRO A 854 9.32 20.47 -20.73
CA PRO A 854 9.66 20.58 -19.33
C PRO A 854 9.46 19.28 -18.54
N ALA A 855 8.64 18.35 -19.03
CA ALA A 855 8.24 17.17 -18.30
C ALA A 855 9.14 15.97 -18.58
N GLN A 856 9.61 15.33 -17.51
CA GLN A 856 10.30 14.04 -17.52
C GLN A 856 9.54 13.10 -16.57
N LEU A 857 9.18 11.92 -17.05
CA LEU A 857 8.32 11.01 -16.31
C LEU A 857 8.67 9.55 -16.62
N ILE A 858 8.53 8.69 -15.61
CA ILE A 858 8.59 7.25 -15.75
C ILE A 858 7.70 6.57 -14.72
N VAL A 859 7.16 5.39 -15.07
CA VAL A 859 6.53 4.46 -14.13
C VAL A 859 7.38 3.19 -14.00
N HIS A 860 7.14 2.42 -12.95
CA HIS A 860 8.03 1.30 -12.59
C HIS A 860 7.93 0.04 -13.46
N MET A 861 6.97 -0.04 -14.39
CA MET A 861 6.77 -1.20 -15.27
C MET A 861 6.74 -0.77 -16.74
N GLY A 862 5.57 -0.44 -17.24
CA GLY A 862 5.29 0.05 -18.56
C GLY A 862 3.88 0.63 -18.63
N VAL A 863 3.54 1.26 -19.74
CA VAL A 863 2.24 1.90 -19.88
C VAL A 863 1.11 0.88 -20.03
N SER A 864 1.40 -0.29 -20.64
CA SER A 864 0.40 -1.32 -20.86
C SER A 864 0.31 -2.33 -19.70
N GLY A 865 -0.90 -2.74 -19.34
CA GLY A 865 -1.17 -3.88 -18.45
C GLY A 865 -1.32 -5.21 -19.19
N ASN A 866 -1.25 -5.21 -20.52
CA ASN A 866 -1.35 -6.42 -21.34
C ASN A 866 0.03 -7.06 -21.51
N ALA A 867 0.23 -8.26 -20.99
CA ALA A 867 1.51 -8.97 -21.03
C ALA A 867 2.03 -9.27 -22.45
N GLU A 868 1.15 -9.22 -23.48
CA GLU A 868 1.53 -9.35 -24.89
C GLU A 868 2.09 -8.05 -25.48
N SER A 869 1.88 -6.90 -24.80
CA SER A 869 2.38 -5.62 -25.28
C SER A 869 3.90 -5.50 -25.11
N PRO A 870 4.63 -4.94 -26.08
CA PRO A 870 6.03 -4.59 -25.88
C PRO A 870 6.21 -3.57 -24.75
N HIS A 871 5.15 -2.80 -24.44
CA HIS A 871 5.12 -1.77 -23.40
C HIS A 871 4.58 -2.27 -22.06
N TYR A 872 4.67 -3.57 -21.80
CA TYR A 872 4.28 -4.14 -20.50
C TYR A 872 5.29 -3.85 -19.38
N ALA A 873 6.60 -3.93 -19.72
CA ALA A 873 7.69 -3.80 -18.74
C ALA A 873 8.95 -3.14 -19.31
N ASP A 874 8.83 -2.39 -20.39
CA ASP A 874 9.95 -1.75 -21.10
C ASP A 874 10.57 -0.57 -20.35
N MET A 875 9.89 -0.05 -19.32
CA MET A 875 10.41 0.99 -18.43
C MET A 875 11.22 0.44 -17.25
N VAL A 876 11.19 -0.89 -16.99
CA VAL A 876 11.94 -1.50 -15.88
C VAL A 876 13.44 -1.16 -15.90
N PRO A 877 14.17 -1.23 -17.04
CA PRO A 877 15.58 -0.84 -17.07
C PRO A 877 15.80 0.64 -16.71
N LEU A 878 14.95 1.54 -17.22
CA LEU A 878 15.04 2.96 -16.87
C LEU A 878 14.74 3.21 -15.39
N PHE A 879 13.76 2.50 -14.85
CA PHE A 879 13.38 2.60 -13.44
C PHE A 879 14.53 2.17 -12.51
N THR A 880 15.14 1.01 -12.78
CA THR A 880 16.23 0.48 -11.95
C THR A 880 17.53 1.31 -12.06
N GLU A 881 17.73 2.04 -13.16
CA GLU A 881 18.85 2.93 -13.39
C GLU A 881 18.55 4.40 -13.00
N VAL A 882 17.37 4.68 -12.43
CA VAL A 882 16.91 6.04 -12.05
C VAL A 882 16.99 7.03 -13.24
N ARG A 883 16.58 6.59 -14.41
CA ARG A 883 16.51 7.41 -15.63
C ARG A 883 15.05 7.74 -15.97
N ASN A 884 14.79 8.97 -16.32
CA ASN A 884 13.48 9.46 -16.72
C ASN A 884 13.35 9.55 -18.25
N HIS A 885 12.12 9.54 -18.72
CA HIS A 885 11.74 9.69 -20.12
C HIS A 885 11.14 11.09 -20.34
N SER A 886 11.59 11.79 -21.38
CA SER A 886 11.00 13.08 -21.76
C SER A 886 9.60 12.88 -22.31
N LEU A 887 8.64 13.59 -21.76
CA LEU A 887 7.24 13.53 -22.16
C LEU A 887 6.87 14.81 -22.93
N PRO A 888 6.81 14.77 -24.28
CA PRO A 888 6.47 15.94 -25.07
C PRO A 888 5.09 16.47 -24.72
N LEU A 889 5.04 17.76 -24.39
CA LEU A 889 3.79 18.43 -24.03
C LEU A 889 3.07 19.00 -25.24
N LYS A 890 3.80 19.40 -26.26
CA LYS A 890 3.25 20.03 -27.47
C LYS A 890 3.01 18.95 -28.54
N ALA A 891 1.78 18.88 -29.07
CA ALA A 891 1.43 17.91 -30.10
C ALA A 891 2.34 17.99 -31.34
N ASN A 892 2.78 19.19 -31.74
CA ASN A 892 3.70 19.35 -32.86
C ASN A 892 5.07 18.71 -32.63
N ASN A 893 5.53 18.61 -31.39
CA ASN A 893 6.76 17.90 -31.04
C ASN A 893 6.53 16.38 -31.02
N ALA A 894 5.39 15.94 -30.51
CA ALA A 894 4.96 14.54 -30.62
C ALA A 894 4.81 14.13 -32.09
N GLU A 895 4.24 14.98 -32.95
CA GLU A 895 4.08 14.72 -34.38
C GLU A 895 5.43 14.57 -35.11
N LYS A 896 6.45 15.32 -34.71
CA LYS A 896 7.82 15.18 -35.29
C LYS A 896 8.55 13.94 -34.80
N GLN A 897 8.27 13.50 -33.61
CA GLN A 897 8.95 12.35 -32.98
C GLN A 897 8.26 11.01 -33.29
N TYR A 898 6.93 11.02 -33.46
CA TYR A 898 6.12 9.79 -33.56
C TYR A 898 5.27 9.77 -34.82
N ASN A 899 5.75 9.07 -35.83
CA ASN A 899 5.07 8.97 -37.14
C ASN A 899 3.84 8.06 -37.12
N ARG A 900 3.77 7.14 -36.15
CA ARG A 900 2.64 6.19 -36.03
C ARG A 900 1.45 6.86 -35.40
N LYS A 901 0.29 6.80 -36.06
CA LYS A 901 -0.95 7.36 -35.52
C LYS A 901 -2.15 6.44 -35.76
N PHE A 902 -2.99 6.35 -34.76
CA PHE A 902 -4.30 5.73 -34.83
C PHE A 902 -5.36 6.85 -34.81
N VAL A 903 -6.28 6.84 -35.78
CA VAL A 903 -7.29 7.88 -35.91
C VAL A 903 -8.67 7.30 -35.66
N LEU A 904 -9.37 7.86 -34.69
CA LEU A 904 -10.79 7.62 -34.47
C LEU A 904 -11.59 8.64 -35.25
N LYS A 905 -12.52 8.18 -36.11
CA LYS A 905 -13.39 9.04 -36.94
C LYS A 905 -14.84 8.98 -36.51
N PRO A 906 -15.58 10.08 -36.59
CA PRO A 906 -17.01 10.06 -36.36
C PRO A 906 -17.72 9.09 -37.32
N GLY A 907 -18.51 8.17 -36.77
CA GLY A 907 -19.50 7.41 -37.54
C GLY A 907 -20.74 8.28 -37.73
N GLY A 908 -21.22 8.37 -38.94
CA GLY A 908 -22.50 9.04 -39.20
C GLY A 908 -23.59 8.46 -38.30
N ALA A 909 -24.54 9.30 -37.85
CA ALA A 909 -25.68 8.81 -37.14
C ALA A 909 -26.34 7.69 -37.97
N ALA A 910 -26.54 6.52 -37.35
CA ALA A 910 -27.38 5.49 -37.96
C ALA A 910 -28.74 6.17 -38.26
N ARG A 911 -29.02 6.33 -39.57
CA ARG A 911 -30.33 6.81 -40.03
C ARG A 911 -31.42 5.86 -39.62
#